data_e15b9d90a35fc3e7236eedeb411f4882
#
_entry.id   e15b9d90a35fc3e7236eedeb411f4882
#
_cell.length_a   1.000
_cell.length_b   1.000
_cell.length_c   1.000
_cell.angle_alpha   90.00
_cell.angle_beta   90.00
_cell.angle_gamma   90.00
#
_symmetry.space_group_name_H-M   'P 1'
#
loop_
_entity.id
_entity.type
_entity.pdbx_description
1 polymer ?
#
loop_
_entity_poly.entity_id
_entity_poly.type
_entity_poly.pdbx_seq_one_letter_code
_entity_poly.pdbx_strand_id
1 'polypeptide(L)'
;MIITIISGGSGSTNIQKGLHEICPNLSINLLINGYDDGKSTGILRKLFPNTLGISDFRKNQLLEYELLHGNNSIYKLLNHRFTQQDPYNYIINLINCLIFENNNNLKDFLLDNTKYFFETEQSKKIIYEDFSFMNIIYCSLLDKNNNNIEIVCDIIKNNLNLKNNYYVNSNDSLILKGITKNGNILFDEASIVDFESKNDKIVDIFFDKDYPILNKNTENLLLISDIILFSCGTQFSSLIPTYKTLLFKETITKSKAYKFLILNCEYDKDIINYSGDELLDKINEYLPLNDIQIIISNDMNKSLLPNNTTYNYMNIPSLIQNKKHNGFLTWKYIFNFYFRNYYNNFYIFDYDYTLYDDNLINISKENINILKNVKNKIIITNNCFSNLLPINDITIYSNFGNIYNNDKCLDDNFILNDKDICNINKIIDKINISNKYTVNNRKNISISIKPIENRNKLMNIIKPFLLDTNYEIRETGKTTIEFVRKGLSKRNIFNKEKFLYDNCITYISDKNDIEYTSNDNIKFLEVKNIYTTNLFLKSIMMNEKYDFCIIVGGINKRMDINHPKCLIEVDNEIVLMKIINNIIPYANNIFICGNNYYKNNFVEFEKTIKSYANINFLYFNSIDGSQTYPKGNGETIFQLLNNIPNLTHKLFIMWGDIIISDNKIFEEMYNNQYNNEFLIPTKYEKNPYAYLIIDNNNVKNIEYKKNIPIEYGHHDQCIFLCDKYKIKEKLNILINHHCDEFNFLDIVKELDNISYFETNFPVKSFNTIEEIK
;
A
#
# COMPACT_ATOMS: atom_id res chain seq x y z
N MET A 1 4.97 -12.34 0.95
CA MET A 1 3.60 -12.30 1.55
C MET A 1 2.59 -12.70 0.48
N ILE A 2 1.64 -13.55 0.82
CA ILE A 2 0.55 -14.01 -0.06
C ILE A 2 -0.74 -13.38 0.46
N ILE A 3 -1.30 -12.46 -0.32
CA ILE A 3 -2.55 -11.76 0.01
C ILE A 3 -3.65 -12.30 -0.90
N THR A 4 -4.75 -12.75 -0.31
CA THR A 4 -5.94 -13.19 -1.02
C THR A 4 -7.13 -12.29 -0.67
N ILE A 5 -7.76 -11.71 -1.67
CA ILE A 5 -8.97 -10.88 -1.53
C ILE A 5 -10.14 -11.65 -2.13
N ILE A 6 -11.15 -11.90 -1.31
CA ILE A 6 -12.43 -12.46 -1.75
C ILE A 6 -13.29 -11.29 -2.20
N SER A 7 -13.61 -11.26 -3.48
CA SER A 7 -14.16 -10.10 -4.17
C SER A 7 -15.34 -10.44 -5.06
N GLY A 8 -16.30 -9.53 -5.14
CA GLY A 8 -17.21 -9.43 -6.28
C GLY A 8 -16.61 -8.56 -7.39
N GLY A 9 -17.45 -7.87 -8.14
CA GLY A 9 -17.03 -7.02 -9.26
C GLY A 9 -16.40 -5.69 -8.81
N SER A 10 -17.22 -4.75 -8.35
CA SER A 10 -16.82 -3.37 -8.07
C SER A 10 -16.58 -3.04 -6.60
N GLY A 11 -17.06 -3.87 -5.68
CA GLY A 11 -17.00 -3.61 -4.23
C GLY A 11 -15.58 -3.45 -3.70
N SER A 12 -14.63 -4.23 -4.22
CA SER A 12 -13.22 -4.19 -3.80
C SER A 12 -12.36 -3.12 -4.51
N THR A 13 -12.92 -2.33 -5.40
CA THR A 13 -12.15 -1.37 -6.24
C THR A 13 -11.26 -0.45 -5.42
N ASN A 14 -11.79 0.21 -4.41
CA ASN A 14 -11.01 1.13 -3.58
C ASN A 14 -9.97 0.41 -2.72
N ILE A 15 -10.28 -0.80 -2.29
CA ILE A 15 -9.36 -1.64 -1.52
C ILE A 15 -8.16 -2.04 -2.39
N GLN A 16 -8.39 -2.45 -3.64
CA GLN A 16 -7.31 -2.76 -4.57
C GLN A 16 -6.50 -1.52 -4.93
N LYS A 17 -7.16 -0.36 -5.16
CA LYS A 17 -6.48 0.93 -5.39
C LYS A 17 -5.55 1.29 -4.23
N GLY A 18 -6.03 1.23 -2.99
CA GLY A 18 -5.23 1.54 -1.81
C GLY A 18 -4.02 0.61 -1.63
N LEU A 19 -4.14 -0.67 -1.96
CA LEU A 19 -2.99 -1.57 -1.94
C LEU A 19 -1.98 -1.25 -3.05
N HIS A 20 -2.47 -0.93 -4.24
CA HIS A 20 -1.62 -0.49 -5.34
C HIS A 20 -0.87 0.81 -5.02
N GLU A 21 -1.50 1.77 -4.35
CA GLU A 21 -0.86 2.99 -3.86
C GLU A 21 0.29 2.68 -2.89
N ILE A 22 0.12 1.70 -1.99
CA ILE A 22 1.17 1.28 -1.05
C ILE A 22 2.27 0.51 -1.76
N CYS A 23 1.93 -0.45 -2.61
CA CYS A 23 2.89 -1.34 -3.28
C CYS A 23 2.46 -1.66 -4.72
N PRO A 24 2.76 -0.79 -5.71
CA PRO A 24 2.29 -0.91 -7.10
C PRO A 24 2.73 -2.21 -7.81
N ASN A 25 3.79 -2.84 -7.30
CA ASN A 25 4.37 -4.04 -7.92
C ASN A 25 3.98 -5.34 -7.23
N LEU A 26 3.18 -5.27 -6.16
CA LEU A 26 2.71 -6.46 -5.46
C LEU A 26 1.66 -7.19 -6.30
N SER A 27 1.86 -8.48 -6.53
CA SER A 27 0.83 -9.37 -7.08
C SER A 27 -0.07 -9.88 -5.96
N ILE A 28 -1.37 -9.78 -6.14
CA ILE A 28 -2.39 -10.32 -5.23
C ILE A 28 -3.17 -11.44 -5.89
N ASN A 29 -3.88 -12.19 -5.07
CA ASN A 29 -4.78 -13.25 -5.52
C ASN A 29 -6.22 -12.78 -5.30
N LEU A 30 -7.03 -12.84 -6.34
CA LEU A 30 -8.45 -12.48 -6.30
C LEU A 30 -9.29 -13.74 -6.42
N LEU A 31 -10.07 -14.03 -5.39
CA LEU A 31 -11.05 -15.11 -5.39
C LEU A 31 -12.42 -14.54 -5.72
N ILE A 32 -13.00 -14.99 -6.83
CA ILE A 32 -14.21 -14.46 -7.42
C ILE A 32 -15.24 -15.59 -7.58
N ASN A 33 -16.52 -15.29 -7.32
CA ASN A 33 -17.57 -16.26 -7.61
C ASN A 33 -17.90 -16.33 -9.12
N GLY A 34 -18.25 -17.52 -9.57
CA GLY A 34 -18.57 -17.77 -10.98
C GLY A 34 -20.07 -17.68 -11.33
N TYR A 35 -20.92 -17.07 -10.51
CA TYR A 35 -22.39 -17.17 -10.66
C TYR A 35 -23.08 -15.90 -11.16
N ASP A 36 -22.30 -14.84 -11.49
CA ASP A 36 -22.87 -13.64 -12.14
C ASP A 36 -23.60 -14.02 -13.44
N ASP A 37 -24.83 -13.59 -13.59
CA ASP A 37 -25.64 -13.79 -14.78
C ASP A 37 -26.41 -12.52 -15.21
N GLY A 38 -25.95 -11.37 -14.73
CA GLY A 38 -26.53 -10.09 -15.07
C GLY A 38 -26.25 -9.66 -16.52
N LYS A 39 -27.22 -8.98 -17.17
CA LYS A 39 -27.07 -8.34 -18.49
C LYS A 39 -26.42 -9.24 -19.56
N SER A 40 -25.31 -8.76 -20.16
CA SER A 40 -24.59 -9.46 -21.22
C SER A 40 -23.99 -10.81 -20.78
N THR A 41 -23.64 -10.99 -19.50
CA THR A 41 -23.14 -12.26 -18.99
C THR A 41 -24.23 -13.32 -18.97
N GLY A 42 -25.45 -12.99 -18.55
CA GLY A 42 -26.59 -13.91 -18.57
C GLY A 42 -26.95 -14.36 -19.99
N ILE A 43 -26.85 -13.47 -20.98
CA ILE A 43 -27.04 -13.85 -22.40
C ILE A 43 -25.99 -14.91 -22.80
N LEU A 44 -24.73 -14.68 -22.45
CA LEU A 44 -23.65 -15.63 -22.77
C LEU A 44 -23.84 -16.98 -22.13
N ARG A 45 -24.17 -17.04 -20.84
CA ARG A 45 -24.38 -18.30 -20.10
C ARG A 45 -25.56 -19.12 -20.71
N LYS A 46 -26.57 -18.46 -21.24
CA LYS A 46 -27.69 -19.13 -21.96
C LYS A 46 -27.27 -19.68 -23.31
N LEU A 47 -26.37 -19.01 -24.02
CA LEU A 47 -25.97 -19.40 -25.40
C LEU A 47 -24.74 -20.33 -25.40
N PHE A 48 -23.87 -20.24 -24.41
CA PHE A 48 -22.70 -21.11 -24.25
C PHE A 48 -22.86 -21.94 -22.96
N PRO A 49 -23.38 -23.15 -23.04
CA PRO A 49 -23.65 -23.99 -21.89
C PRO A 49 -22.38 -24.28 -21.07
N ASN A 50 -22.55 -24.43 -19.76
CA ASN A 50 -21.48 -24.72 -18.83
C ASN A 50 -20.43 -23.60 -18.64
N THR A 51 -20.67 -22.38 -19.14
CA THR A 51 -19.82 -21.24 -18.84
C THR A 51 -20.15 -20.64 -17.46
N LEU A 52 -19.12 -20.19 -16.77
CA LEU A 52 -19.25 -19.41 -15.54
C LEU A 52 -19.57 -17.93 -15.85
N GLY A 53 -19.99 -17.20 -14.84
CA GLY A 53 -20.16 -15.75 -14.89
C GLY A 53 -18.82 -15.03 -15.00
N ILE A 54 -18.60 -14.30 -16.09
CA ILE A 54 -17.31 -13.67 -16.43
C ILE A 54 -17.19 -12.21 -16.02
N SER A 55 -18.29 -11.57 -15.65
CA SER A 55 -18.37 -10.12 -15.46
C SER A 55 -17.41 -9.63 -14.35
N ASP A 56 -17.37 -10.33 -13.22
CA ASP A 56 -16.58 -9.90 -12.10
C ASP A 56 -15.07 -10.16 -12.32
N PHE A 57 -14.69 -11.23 -13.01
CA PHE A 57 -13.31 -11.44 -13.48
C PHE A 57 -12.87 -10.31 -14.41
N ARG A 58 -13.68 -10.00 -15.40
CA ARG A 58 -13.43 -8.91 -16.36
C ARG A 58 -13.27 -7.56 -15.68
N LYS A 59 -14.17 -7.20 -14.74
CA LYS A 59 -14.11 -5.92 -14.01
C LYS A 59 -12.82 -5.78 -13.23
N ASN A 60 -12.39 -6.85 -12.54
CA ASN A 60 -11.15 -6.86 -11.76
C ASN A 60 -9.90 -6.79 -12.66
N GLN A 61 -9.87 -7.48 -13.81
CA GLN A 61 -8.77 -7.38 -14.76
C GLN A 61 -8.68 -6.00 -15.42
N LEU A 62 -9.82 -5.39 -15.76
CA LEU A 62 -9.86 -4.02 -16.27
C LEU A 62 -9.41 -3.00 -15.23
N LEU A 63 -9.79 -3.17 -13.97
CA LEU A 63 -9.30 -2.33 -12.89
C LEU A 63 -7.77 -2.43 -12.75
N GLU A 64 -7.23 -3.64 -12.75
CA GLU A 64 -5.79 -3.84 -12.68
C GLU A 64 -5.07 -3.21 -13.88
N TYR A 65 -5.62 -3.37 -15.08
CA TYR A 65 -5.08 -2.73 -16.29
C TYR A 65 -5.05 -1.20 -16.15
N GLU A 66 -6.14 -0.59 -15.66
CA GLU A 66 -6.22 0.85 -15.40
C GLU A 66 -5.13 1.30 -14.40
N LEU A 67 -4.93 0.54 -13.33
CA LEU A 67 -3.94 0.86 -12.29
C LEU A 67 -2.49 0.77 -12.80
N LEU A 68 -2.20 -0.19 -13.68
CA LEU A 68 -0.84 -0.41 -14.20
C LEU A 68 -0.49 0.48 -15.39
N HIS A 69 -1.47 0.76 -16.27
CA HIS A 69 -1.24 1.39 -17.59
C HIS A 69 -2.02 2.70 -17.78
N GLY A 70 -2.86 3.06 -16.81
CA GLY A 70 -3.72 4.25 -16.87
C GLY A 70 -4.90 4.10 -17.83
N ASN A 71 -5.72 5.16 -17.92
CA ASN A 71 -6.89 5.24 -18.79
C ASN A 71 -6.51 5.59 -20.24
N ASN A 72 -5.77 4.71 -20.89
CA ASN A 72 -5.28 4.87 -22.26
C ASN A 72 -6.33 4.39 -23.31
N SER A 73 -5.96 4.47 -24.60
CA SER A 73 -6.81 4.06 -25.71
C SER A 73 -7.14 2.55 -25.71
N ILE A 74 -6.21 1.72 -25.24
CA ILE A 74 -6.41 0.26 -25.10
C ILE A 74 -7.41 -0.01 -23.96
N TYR A 75 -7.28 0.68 -22.81
CA TYR A 75 -8.27 0.56 -21.73
C TYR A 75 -9.69 0.90 -22.22
N LYS A 76 -9.82 1.99 -22.99
CA LYS A 76 -11.12 2.39 -23.56
C LYS A 76 -11.69 1.35 -24.51
N LEU A 77 -10.84 0.71 -25.32
CA LEU A 77 -11.23 -0.42 -26.18
C LEU A 77 -11.69 -1.61 -25.33
N LEU A 78 -10.90 -2.04 -24.36
CA LEU A 78 -11.23 -3.19 -23.51
C LEU A 78 -12.53 -2.97 -22.70
N ASN A 79 -12.77 -1.74 -22.26
CA ASN A 79 -14.00 -1.36 -21.53
C ASN A 79 -15.17 -0.96 -22.43
N HIS A 80 -15.02 -1.09 -23.76
CA HIS A 80 -16.04 -0.70 -24.72
C HIS A 80 -17.32 -1.53 -24.55
N ARG A 81 -18.48 -0.84 -24.71
CA ARG A 81 -19.82 -1.44 -24.81
C ARG A 81 -20.43 -1.05 -26.12
N PHE A 82 -21.01 -2.03 -26.81
CA PHE A 82 -21.58 -1.81 -28.12
C PHE A 82 -22.90 -1.04 -28.04
N THR A 83 -23.06 -0.09 -28.97
CA THR A 83 -24.28 0.70 -29.13
C THR A 83 -24.85 0.56 -30.56
N GLN A 84 -24.25 -0.29 -31.43
CA GLN A 84 -24.43 -0.31 -32.88
C GLN A 84 -24.91 -1.66 -33.35
N GLN A 85 -25.61 -1.65 -34.53
CA GLN A 85 -26.18 -2.84 -35.14
C GLN A 85 -25.14 -3.75 -35.80
N ASP A 86 -23.98 -3.22 -36.26
CA ASP A 86 -22.88 -4.03 -36.82
C ASP A 86 -21.65 -3.98 -35.94
N PRO A 87 -21.61 -4.78 -34.88
CA PRO A 87 -20.50 -4.75 -33.89
C PRO A 87 -19.21 -5.30 -34.47
N TYR A 88 -19.25 -6.23 -35.43
CA TYR A 88 -18.05 -6.88 -35.97
C TYR A 88 -17.17 -5.90 -36.75
N ASN A 89 -17.69 -5.30 -37.79
CA ASN A 89 -16.90 -4.36 -38.62
C ASN A 89 -16.47 -3.15 -37.81
N TYR A 90 -17.32 -2.67 -36.91
CA TYR A 90 -16.97 -1.56 -36.01
C TYR A 90 -15.79 -1.89 -35.14
N ILE A 91 -15.81 -3.01 -34.42
CA ILE A 91 -14.73 -3.36 -33.47
C ILE A 91 -13.42 -3.72 -34.15
N ILE A 92 -13.47 -4.43 -35.29
CA ILE A 92 -12.30 -4.74 -36.11
C ILE A 92 -11.62 -3.46 -36.62
N ASN A 93 -12.40 -2.49 -37.09
CA ASN A 93 -11.86 -1.21 -37.50
C ASN A 93 -11.27 -0.46 -36.33
N LEU A 94 -11.91 -0.46 -35.16
CA LEU A 94 -11.40 0.20 -33.96
C LEU A 94 -10.06 -0.41 -33.54
N ILE A 95 -9.94 -1.74 -33.49
CA ILE A 95 -8.68 -2.42 -33.17
C ILE A 95 -7.58 -2.05 -34.19
N ASN A 96 -7.91 -2.01 -35.48
CA ASN A 96 -6.93 -1.70 -36.52
C ASN A 96 -6.46 -0.24 -36.49
N CYS A 97 -7.31 0.70 -36.06
CA CYS A 97 -6.97 2.11 -35.97
C CYS A 97 -6.14 2.46 -34.73
N LEU A 98 -6.12 1.61 -33.70
CA LEU A 98 -5.37 1.86 -32.48
C LEU A 98 -3.86 1.59 -32.70
N ILE A 99 -3.05 2.46 -32.07
CA ILE A 99 -1.59 2.28 -31.99
C ILE A 99 -1.29 1.41 -30.78
N PHE A 100 -0.79 0.21 -31.01
CA PHE A 100 -0.32 -0.71 -29.98
C PHE A 100 1.20 -0.56 -29.84
N GLU A 101 1.69 0.50 -29.23
CA GLU A 101 3.09 0.85 -29.07
C GLU A 101 3.97 -0.39 -28.82
N ASN A 102 4.61 -0.92 -29.89
CA ASN A 102 5.46 -2.11 -29.92
C ASN A 102 4.82 -3.43 -29.39
N ASN A 103 3.49 -3.52 -29.29
CA ASN A 103 2.79 -4.73 -28.84
C ASN A 103 1.87 -5.31 -29.93
N ASN A 104 2.46 -5.72 -31.06
CA ASN A 104 1.71 -6.38 -32.14
C ASN A 104 1.02 -7.66 -31.66
N ASN A 105 1.62 -8.38 -30.70
CA ASN A 105 1.05 -9.60 -30.15
C ASN A 105 -0.31 -9.35 -29.49
N LEU A 106 -0.51 -8.23 -28.80
CA LEU A 106 -1.80 -7.89 -28.20
C LEU A 106 -2.84 -7.58 -29.25
N LYS A 107 -2.45 -6.86 -30.33
CA LYS A 107 -3.34 -6.58 -31.46
C LYS A 107 -3.84 -7.86 -32.11
N ASP A 108 -2.93 -8.77 -32.44
CA ASP A 108 -3.25 -10.05 -33.06
C ASP A 108 -4.12 -10.91 -32.15
N PHE A 109 -3.80 -10.97 -30.87
CA PHE A 109 -4.60 -11.64 -29.84
C PHE A 109 -6.07 -11.14 -29.82
N LEU A 110 -6.28 -9.83 -29.85
CA LEU A 110 -7.62 -9.23 -29.83
C LEU A 110 -8.35 -9.50 -31.16
N LEU A 111 -7.68 -9.38 -32.31
CA LEU A 111 -8.27 -9.66 -33.62
C LEU A 111 -8.67 -11.12 -33.78
N ASP A 112 -7.80 -12.06 -33.42
CA ASP A 112 -8.04 -13.50 -33.60
C ASP A 112 -9.21 -13.99 -32.72
N ASN A 113 -9.29 -13.53 -31.47
CA ASN A 113 -10.38 -13.90 -30.60
C ASN A 113 -11.71 -13.23 -30.99
N THR A 114 -11.65 -12.00 -31.50
CA THR A 114 -12.82 -11.31 -32.02
C THR A 114 -13.38 -12.03 -33.25
N LYS A 115 -12.53 -12.34 -34.25
CA LYS A 115 -12.93 -13.10 -35.46
C LYS A 115 -13.53 -14.44 -35.09
N TYR A 116 -12.82 -15.24 -34.28
CA TYR A 116 -13.28 -16.54 -33.82
C TYR A 116 -14.70 -16.48 -33.23
N PHE A 117 -14.94 -15.53 -32.31
CA PHE A 117 -16.24 -15.38 -31.66
C PHE A 117 -17.35 -15.11 -32.67
N PHE A 118 -17.15 -14.18 -33.61
CA PHE A 118 -18.15 -13.80 -34.59
C PHE A 118 -18.43 -14.88 -35.69
N GLU A 119 -17.53 -15.87 -35.84
CA GLU A 119 -17.74 -17.04 -36.68
C GLU A 119 -18.66 -18.08 -36.02
N THR A 120 -18.93 -18.01 -34.72
CA THR A 120 -19.83 -18.95 -34.04
C THR A 120 -21.29 -18.72 -34.38
N GLU A 121 -22.10 -19.80 -34.42
CA GLU A 121 -23.55 -19.69 -34.60
C GLU A 121 -24.25 -19.00 -33.42
N GLN A 122 -23.67 -19.08 -32.23
CA GLN A 122 -24.17 -18.43 -31.01
C GLN A 122 -24.09 -16.91 -31.12
N SER A 123 -23.00 -16.37 -31.69
CA SER A 123 -22.82 -14.93 -31.87
C SER A 123 -23.93 -14.28 -32.70
N LYS A 124 -24.49 -14.99 -33.69
CA LYS A 124 -25.60 -14.51 -34.55
C LYS A 124 -26.91 -14.34 -33.77
N LYS A 125 -27.04 -14.93 -32.58
CA LYS A 125 -28.23 -14.87 -31.72
C LYS A 125 -28.19 -13.78 -30.69
N ILE A 126 -27.07 -13.02 -30.59
CA ILE A 126 -26.83 -12.02 -29.56
C ILE A 126 -27.38 -10.65 -30.02
N ILE A 127 -28.07 -9.98 -29.11
CA ILE A 127 -28.35 -8.56 -29.21
C ILE A 127 -27.18 -7.83 -28.55
N TYR A 128 -26.41 -7.08 -29.35
CA TYR A 128 -25.17 -6.49 -28.90
C TYR A 128 -25.32 -5.15 -28.15
N GLU A 129 -26.52 -4.60 -28.04
CA GLU A 129 -26.77 -3.37 -27.30
C GLU A 129 -26.35 -3.55 -25.84
N ASP A 130 -25.53 -2.62 -25.34
CA ASP A 130 -24.87 -2.65 -23.99
C ASP A 130 -24.03 -3.93 -23.76
N PHE A 131 -23.62 -4.63 -24.80
CA PHE A 131 -22.77 -5.80 -24.70
C PHE A 131 -21.28 -5.39 -24.54
N SER A 132 -20.53 -5.99 -23.62
CA SER A 132 -19.13 -5.64 -23.41
C SER A 132 -18.20 -6.34 -24.41
N PHE A 133 -17.25 -5.58 -24.99
CA PHE A 133 -16.22 -6.14 -25.89
C PHE A 133 -15.40 -7.26 -25.23
N MET A 134 -14.95 -7.05 -23.99
CA MET A 134 -14.18 -8.08 -23.29
C MET A 134 -14.95 -9.39 -23.08
N ASN A 135 -16.29 -9.36 -23.03
CA ASN A 135 -17.08 -10.59 -22.98
C ASN A 135 -16.90 -11.45 -24.25
N ILE A 136 -16.67 -10.82 -25.41
CA ILE A 136 -16.34 -11.50 -26.67
C ILE A 136 -15.03 -12.26 -26.53
N ILE A 137 -14.00 -11.60 -26.00
CA ILE A 137 -12.68 -12.19 -25.79
C ILE A 137 -12.76 -13.36 -24.80
N TYR A 138 -13.45 -13.17 -23.67
CA TYR A 138 -13.66 -14.24 -22.68
C TYR A 138 -14.36 -15.46 -23.27
N CYS A 139 -15.45 -15.27 -24.02
CA CYS A 139 -16.19 -16.38 -24.62
C CYS A 139 -15.37 -17.16 -25.65
N SER A 140 -14.64 -16.45 -26.51
CA SER A 140 -13.74 -17.09 -27.48
C SER A 140 -12.70 -17.97 -26.77
N LEU A 141 -12.13 -17.47 -25.68
CA LEU A 141 -11.12 -18.19 -24.91
C LEU A 141 -11.70 -19.34 -24.10
N LEU A 142 -12.89 -19.18 -23.50
CA LEU A 142 -13.58 -20.26 -22.76
C LEU A 142 -13.91 -21.43 -23.67
N ASP A 143 -14.44 -21.17 -24.86
CA ASP A 143 -14.73 -22.19 -25.85
C ASP A 143 -13.47 -22.95 -26.27
N LYS A 144 -12.36 -22.24 -26.52
CA LYS A 144 -11.07 -22.85 -26.87
C LYS A 144 -10.40 -23.62 -25.71
N ASN A 145 -10.75 -23.34 -24.44
CA ASN A 145 -10.10 -23.90 -23.27
C ASN A 145 -11.04 -24.70 -22.36
N ASN A 146 -12.03 -25.40 -22.92
CA ASN A 146 -12.96 -26.28 -22.21
C ASN A 146 -13.65 -25.61 -21.00
N ASN A 147 -14.03 -24.34 -21.14
CA ASN A 147 -14.67 -23.51 -20.12
C ASN A 147 -13.86 -23.31 -18.83
N ASN A 148 -12.54 -23.50 -18.85
CA ASN A 148 -11.69 -23.27 -17.69
C ASN A 148 -11.38 -21.78 -17.53
N ILE A 149 -12.08 -21.12 -16.58
CA ILE A 149 -11.98 -19.68 -16.34
C ILE A 149 -10.60 -19.25 -15.83
N GLU A 150 -9.93 -20.07 -15.01
CA GLU A 150 -8.59 -19.75 -14.47
C GLU A 150 -7.55 -19.69 -15.58
N ILE A 151 -7.56 -20.67 -16.52
CA ILE A 151 -6.69 -20.66 -17.69
C ILE A 151 -6.97 -19.43 -18.56
N VAL A 152 -8.24 -19.09 -18.77
CA VAL A 152 -8.62 -17.91 -19.54
C VAL A 152 -8.13 -16.62 -18.89
N CYS A 153 -8.27 -16.49 -17.59
CA CYS A 153 -7.73 -15.35 -16.84
C CYS A 153 -6.20 -15.24 -16.98
N ASP A 154 -5.49 -16.36 -16.94
CA ASP A 154 -4.03 -16.38 -17.12
C ASP A 154 -3.61 -15.98 -18.55
N ILE A 155 -4.34 -16.45 -19.58
CA ILE A 155 -4.10 -16.03 -20.98
C ILE A 155 -4.29 -14.51 -21.11
N ILE A 156 -5.38 -13.96 -20.59
CA ILE A 156 -5.66 -12.52 -20.62
C ILE A 156 -4.60 -11.74 -19.83
N LYS A 157 -4.27 -12.21 -18.62
CA LYS A 157 -3.22 -11.64 -17.78
C LYS A 157 -1.91 -11.49 -18.54
N ASN A 158 -1.46 -12.55 -19.21
CA ASN A 158 -0.19 -12.55 -19.93
C ASN A 158 -0.20 -11.59 -21.13
N ASN A 159 -1.31 -11.54 -21.90
CA ASN A 159 -1.43 -10.64 -23.03
C ASN A 159 -1.56 -9.16 -22.64
N LEU A 160 -2.16 -8.87 -21.47
CA LEU A 160 -2.36 -7.52 -20.96
C LEU A 160 -1.25 -7.08 -19.98
N ASN A 161 -0.22 -7.91 -19.73
CA ASN A 161 0.85 -7.67 -18.75
C ASN A 161 0.32 -7.33 -17.35
N LEU A 162 -0.72 -8.06 -16.90
CA LEU A 162 -1.25 -7.96 -15.55
C LEU A 162 -0.39 -8.78 -14.56
N LYS A 163 -0.48 -8.50 -13.28
CA LYS A 163 0.32 -9.15 -12.21
C LYS A 163 -0.49 -10.07 -11.33
N ASN A 164 -1.77 -9.75 -11.11
CA ASN A 164 -2.64 -10.46 -10.19
C ASN A 164 -3.01 -11.87 -10.71
N ASN A 165 -3.33 -12.75 -9.78
CA ASN A 165 -3.85 -14.09 -10.10
C ASN A 165 -5.35 -14.12 -9.77
N TYR A 166 -6.10 -14.86 -10.60
CA TYR A 166 -7.54 -14.93 -10.53
C TYR A 166 -7.98 -16.37 -10.28
N TYR A 167 -8.72 -16.58 -9.21
CA TYR A 167 -9.21 -17.88 -8.77
C TYR A 167 -10.73 -17.87 -8.73
N VAL A 168 -11.34 -19.01 -8.97
CA VAL A 168 -12.78 -19.20 -8.87
C VAL A 168 -13.12 -20.05 -7.65
N ASN A 169 -14.24 -19.76 -6.99
CA ASN A 169 -14.72 -20.55 -5.86
C ASN A 169 -15.05 -21.99 -6.25
N SER A 170 -15.66 -22.22 -7.40
CA SER A 170 -15.99 -23.54 -7.97
C SER A 170 -16.02 -23.51 -9.49
N ASN A 171 -15.75 -24.65 -10.12
CA ASN A 171 -15.89 -24.83 -11.56
C ASN A 171 -17.33 -25.24 -11.97
N ASP A 172 -18.23 -25.41 -11.00
CA ASP A 172 -19.61 -25.83 -11.27
C ASP A 172 -20.41 -24.65 -11.83
N SER A 173 -20.93 -24.79 -13.03
CA SER A 173 -21.80 -23.78 -13.64
C SER A 173 -23.25 -23.97 -13.15
N LEU A 174 -23.62 -23.19 -12.13
CA LEU A 174 -24.92 -23.25 -11.47
C LEU A 174 -25.67 -21.92 -11.60
N ILE A 175 -27.00 -21.96 -11.47
CA ILE A 175 -27.84 -20.78 -11.40
C ILE A 175 -28.08 -20.43 -9.94
N LEU A 176 -27.69 -19.20 -9.56
CA LEU A 176 -27.93 -18.66 -8.23
C LEU A 176 -29.39 -18.20 -8.10
N LYS A 177 -30.05 -18.61 -7.03
CA LYS A 177 -31.44 -18.23 -6.68
C LYS A 177 -31.48 -17.66 -5.28
N GLY A 178 -32.45 -16.77 -5.03
CA GLY A 178 -32.69 -16.18 -3.72
C GLY A 178 -34.08 -16.53 -3.18
N ILE A 179 -34.21 -16.47 -1.85
CA ILE A 179 -35.51 -16.53 -1.19
C ILE A 179 -35.65 -15.33 -0.25
N THR A 180 -36.82 -14.68 -0.28
CA THR A 180 -37.13 -13.56 0.59
C THR A 180 -37.85 -14.02 1.86
N LYS A 181 -37.91 -13.13 2.86
CA LYS A 181 -38.61 -13.37 4.13
C LYS A 181 -40.10 -13.73 3.92
N ASN A 182 -40.72 -13.15 2.91
CA ASN A 182 -42.11 -13.42 2.58
C ASN A 182 -42.31 -14.70 1.72
N GLY A 183 -41.24 -15.44 1.44
CA GLY A 183 -41.26 -16.71 0.68
C GLY A 183 -41.21 -16.53 -0.84
N ASN A 184 -40.95 -15.33 -1.35
CA ASN A 184 -40.79 -15.10 -2.78
C ASN A 184 -39.46 -15.67 -3.26
N ILE A 185 -39.45 -16.36 -4.42
CA ILE A 185 -38.25 -16.90 -5.03
C ILE A 185 -37.73 -15.91 -6.09
N LEU A 186 -36.46 -15.58 -5.97
CA LEU A 186 -35.66 -14.85 -6.95
C LEU A 186 -34.93 -15.88 -7.83
N PHE A 187 -35.21 -15.89 -9.12
CA PHE A 187 -34.89 -17.05 -10.00
C PHE A 187 -33.47 -17.02 -10.57
N ASP A 188 -32.78 -15.89 -10.47
CA ASP A 188 -31.44 -15.69 -10.99
C ASP A 188 -30.68 -14.61 -10.21
N GLU A 189 -29.36 -14.47 -10.43
CA GLU A 189 -28.52 -13.48 -9.77
C GLU A 189 -28.98 -12.05 -10.07
N ALA A 190 -29.40 -11.77 -11.31
CA ALA A 190 -29.89 -10.45 -11.69
C ALA A 190 -31.11 -10.01 -10.86
N SER A 191 -32.05 -10.93 -10.59
CA SER A 191 -33.19 -10.64 -9.72
C SER A 191 -32.82 -10.46 -8.25
N ILE A 192 -31.72 -11.04 -7.79
CA ILE A 192 -31.16 -10.80 -6.46
C ILE A 192 -30.55 -9.38 -6.38
N VAL A 193 -29.74 -8.99 -7.37
CA VAL A 193 -29.13 -7.66 -7.44
C VAL A 193 -30.16 -6.54 -7.57
N ASP A 194 -31.21 -6.75 -8.37
CA ASP A 194 -32.23 -5.74 -8.62
C ASP A 194 -33.39 -5.80 -7.62
N PHE A 195 -33.28 -6.63 -6.57
CA PHE A 195 -34.32 -6.75 -5.56
C PHE A 195 -34.54 -5.42 -4.83
N GLU A 196 -35.75 -4.91 -4.88
CA GLU A 196 -36.17 -3.71 -4.17
C GLU A 196 -37.51 -3.96 -3.47
N SER A 197 -37.51 -3.88 -2.13
CA SER A 197 -38.73 -3.96 -1.33
C SER A 197 -38.59 -3.15 -0.05
N LYS A 198 -39.65 -2.43 0.32
CA LYS A 198 -39.71 -1.68 1.59
C LYS A 198 -40.03 -2.59 2.80
N ASN A 199 -40.71 -3.70 2.58
CA ASN A 199 -41.27 -4.55 3.64
C ASN A 199 -40.80 -6.02 3.56
N ASP A 200 -39.82 -6.31 2.71
CA ASP A 200 -39.28 -7.65 2.53
C ASP A 200 -37.77 -7.58 2.45
N LYS A 201 -37.08 -8.68 2.70
CA LYS A 201 -35.61 -8.79 2.58
C LYS A 201 -35.24 -10.19 2.09
N ILE A 202 -34.11 -10.30 1.41
CA ILE A 202 -33.51 -11.59 1.04
C ILE A 202 -33.05 -12.26 2.34
N VAL A 203 -33.44 -13.50 2.58
CA VAL A 203 -33.05 -14.22 3.81
C VAL A 203 -32.06 -15.34 3.54
N ASP A 204 -32.05 -15.88 2.31
CA ASP A 204 -31.08 -16.90 1.93
C ASP A 204 -30.92 -16.97 0.40
N ILE A 205 -29.88 -17.69 -0.03
CA ILE A 205 -29.60 -18.05 -1.42
C ILE A 205 -29.42 -19.55 -1.53
N PHE A 206 -29.71 -20.09 -2.71
CA PHE A 206 -29.50 -21.49 -3.06
C PHE A 206 -29.19 -21.65 -4.54
N PHE A 207 -28.77 -22.83 -4.94
CA PHE A 207 -28.45 -23.12 -6.33
C PHE A 207 -29.54 -24.00 -6.98
N ASP A 208 -29.62 -23.98 -8.28
CA ASP A 208 -30.61 -24.78 -9.05
C ASP A 208 -30.34 -26.31 -8.95
N LYS A 209 -29.17 -26.68 -8.53
CA LYS A 209 -28.72 -28.06 -8.26
C LYS A 209 -28.06 -28.15 -6.88
N ASP A 210 -27.24 -29.16 -6.66
CA ASP A 210 -26.46 -29.32 -5.44
C ASP A 210 -25.51 -28.15 -5.20
N TYR A 211 -25.08 -27.95 -3.96
CA TYR A 211 -24.11 -26.93 -3.63
C TYR A 211 -22.78 -27.17 -4.33
N PRO A 212 -22.15 -26.10 -4.88
CA PRO A 212 -20.87 -26.20 -5.57
C PRO A 212 -19.76 -26.65 -4.62
N ILE A 213 -18.78 -27.38 -5.15
CA ILE A 213 -17.62 -27.84 -4.41
C ILE A 213 -16.46 -26.86 -4.64
N LEU A 214 -15.73 -26.54 -3.56
CA LEU A 214 -14.59 -25.63 -3.62
C LEU A 214 -13.52 -26.12 -4.59
N ASN A 215 -13.10 -25.25 -5.49
CA ASN A 215 -12.01 -25.52 -6.43
C ASN A 215 -10.72 -25.86 -5.66
N LYS A 216 -10.01 -26.88 -6.11
CA LYS A 216 -8.80 -27.37 -5.43
C LYS A 216 -7.66 -26.36 -5.39
N ASN A 217 -7.49 -25.56 -6.47
CA ASN A 217 -6.49 -24.48 -6.50
C ASN A 217 -6.83 -23.41 -5.47
N THR A 218 -8.11 -23.06 -5.35
CA THR A 218 -8.62 -22.10 -4.35
C THR A 218 -8.44 -22.62 -2.93
N GLU A 219 -8.73 -23.90 -2.68
CA GLU A 219 -8.48 -24.53 -1.36
C GLU A 219 -7.00 -24.40 -0.98
N ASN A 220 -6.10 -24.80 -1.87
CA ASN A 220 -4.66 -24.69 -1.63
C ASN A 220 -4.23 -23.25 -1.39
N LEU A 221 -4.71 -22.28 -2.20
CA LEU A 221 -4.41 -20.87 -2.03
C LEU A 221 -4.81 -20.36 -0.65
N LEU A 222 -6.03 -20.65 -0.20
CA LEU A 222 -6.54 -20.19 1.10
C LEU A 222 -5.71 -20.76 2.28
N LEU A 223 -5.20 -21.98 2.16
CA LEU A 223 -4.38 -22.61 3.19
C LEU A 223 -2.97 -21.99 3.30
N ILE A 224 -2.39 -21.49 2.19
CA ILE A 224 -1.03 -20.92 2.18
C ILE A 224 -1.01 -19.38 2.28
N SER A 225 -2.17 -18.73 2.25
CA SER A 225 -2.27 -17.27 2.36
C SER A 225 -1.74 -16.77 3.70
N ASP A 226 -1.10 -15.59 3.68
CA ASP A 226 -0.69 -14.89 4.90
C ASP A 226 -1.82 -13.96 5.39
N ILE A 227 -2.55 -13.34 4.45
CA ILE A 227 -3.72 -12.50 4.71
C ILE A 227 -4.87 -12.93 3.79
N ILE A 228 -6.04 -13.13 4.37
CA ILE A 228 -7.31 -13.30 3.66
C ILE A 228 -8.21 -12.13 4.01
N LEU A 229 -8.62 -11.37 2.99
CA LEU A 229 -9.52 -10.24 3.12
C LEU A 229 -10.87 -10.54 2.46
N PHE A 230 -11.91 -10.61 3.27
CA PHE A 230 -13.30 -10.65 2.81
C PHE A 230 -13.70 -9.20 2.52
N SER A 231 -13.82 -8.85 1.25
CA SER A 231 -14.08 -7.48 0.81
C SER A 231 -15.54 -7.07 1.04
N CYS A 232 -15.80 -5.77 1.01
CA CYS A 232 -17.16 -5.24 0.91
C CYS A 232 -17.72 -5.46 -0.51
N GLY A 233 -19.04 -5.45 -0.63
CA GLY A 233 -19.78 -5.60 -1.87
C GLY A 233 -21.16 -6.18 -1.64
N THR A 234 -21.89 -6.48 -2.73
CA THR A 234 -23.20 -7.15 -2.64
C THR A 234 -23.04 -8.51 -1.98
N GLN A 235 -23.80 -8.71 -0.89
CA GLN A 235 -23.61 -9.88 -0.04
C GLN A 235 -24.24 -11.12 -0.67
N PHE A 236 -25.54 -11.05 -0.99
CA PHE A 236 -26.28 -12.23 -1.45
C PHE A 236 -26.02 -12.61 -2.91
N SER A 237 -25.65 -11.65 -3.75
CA SER A 237 -25.34 -11.91 -5.17
C SER A 237 -23.87 -12.27 -5.42
N SER A 238 -22.91 -11.69 -4.64
CA SER A 238 -21.49 -11.84 -4.97
C SER A 238 -20.68 -12.58 -3.90
N LEU A 239 -20.85 -12.26 -2.61
CA LEU A 239 -19.93 -12.75 -1.56
C LEU A 239 -20.42 -14.04 -0.89
N ILE A 240 -21.66 -14.07 -0.41
CA ILE A 240 -22.25 -15.25 0.23
C ILE A 240 -22.25 -16.49 -0.69
N PRO A 241 -22.42 -16.40 -2.03
CA PRO A 241 -22.27 -17.56 -2.90
C PRO A 241 -20.91 -18.24 -2.78
N THR A 242 -19.83 -17.46 -2.62
CA THR A 242 -18.50 -18.01 -2.35
C THR A 242 -18.45 -18.69 -0.97
N TYR A 243 -19.01 -18.06 0.06
CA TYR A 243 -19.00 -18.58 1.42
C TYR A 243 -19.83 -19.89 1.56
N LYS A 244 -20.90 -20.02 0.77
CA LYS A 244 -21.77 -21.22 0.72
C LYS A 244 -21.19 -22.39 -0.07
N THR A 245 -20.06 -22.21 -0.74
CA THR A 245 -19.38 -23.31 -1.45
C THR A 245 -18.93 -24.38 -0.45
N LEU A 246 -19.25 -25.65 -0.71
CA LEU A 246 -18.87 -26.78 0.16
C LEU A 246 -17.37 -26.80 0.40
N LEU A 247 -16.93 -27.11 1.60
CA LEU A 247 -15.55 -27.10 2.09
C LEU A 247 -14.94 -25.69 2.29
N PHE A 248 -15.62 -24.61 1.92
CA PHE A 248 -15.07 -23.25 2.08
C PHE A 248 -14.88 -22.92 3.56
N LYS A 249 -15.92 -23.06 4.39
CA LYS A 249 -15.85 -22.76 5.84
C LYS A 249 -14.77 -23.58 6.55
N GLU A 250 -14.67 -24.88 6.24
CA GLU A 250 -13.65 -25.77 6.80
C GLU A 250 -12.24 -25.32 6.38
N THR A 251 -12.07 -24.91 5.14
CA THR A 251 -10.78 -24.44 4.61
C THR A 251 -10.38 -23.13 5.31
N ILE A 252 -11.30 -22.17 5.45
CA ILE A 252 -11.07 -20.92 6.18
C ILE A 252 -10.71 -21.18 7.64
N THR A 253 -11.38 -22.13 8.30
CA THR A 253 -11.07 -22.51 9.68
C THR A 253 -9.69 -23.15 9.82
N LYS A 254 -9.25 -23.96 8.86
CA LYS A 254 -7.91 -24.58 8.85
C LYS A 254 -6.79 -23.62 8.46
N SER A 255 -7.12 -22.56 7.73
CA SER A 255 -6.13 -21.56 7.26
C SER A 255 -5.52 -20.80 8.44
N LYS A 256 -4.19 -20.69 8.45
CA LYS A 256 -3.42 -19.92 9.43
C LYS A 256 -3.30 -18.43 9.08
N ALA A 257 -3.90 -18.00 7.98
CA ALA A 257 -3.91 -16.61 7.56
C ALA A 257 -4.52 -15.69 8.62
N TYR A 258 -4.05 -14.46 8.69
CA TYR A 258 -4.80 -13.38 9.32
C TYR A 258 -6.01 -13.06 8.47
N LYS A 259 -7.20 -13.03 9.06
CA LYS A 259 -8.48 -12.90 8.37
C LYS A 259 -9.14 -11.58 8.74
N PHE A 260 -9.58 -10.84 7.73
CA PHE A 260 -10.24 -9.55 7.89
C PHE A 260 -11.53 -9.53 7.09
N LEU A 261 -12.60 -9.01 7.66
CA LEU A 261 -13.89 -8.78 6.99
C LEU A 261 -14.16 -7.28 6.96
N ILE A 262 -14.36 -6.71 5.79
CA ILE A 262 -14.81 -5.32 5.63
C ILE A 262 -16.32 -5.31 5.55
N LEU A 263 -16.96 -4.70 6.54
CA LEU A 263 -18.41 -4.58 6.55
C LEU A 263 -18.85 -3.45 5.59
N ASN A 264 -19.98 -3.64 4.91
CA ASN A 264 -20.54 -2.61 4.03
C ASN A 264 -20.79 -1.30 4.80
N CYS A 265 -20.33 -0.18 4.26
CA CYS A 265 -20.48 1.14 4.91
C CYS A 265 -21.83 1.81 4.61
N GLU A 266 -22.47 1.42 3.53
CA GLU A 266 -23.80 1.87 3.09
C GLU A 266 -24.64 0.68 2.66
N TYR A 267 -25.94 0.89 2.51
CA TYR A 267 -26.82 -0.14 2.00
C TYR A 267 -26.61 -0.40 0.53
N ASP A 268 -26.42 -1.67 0.17
CA ASP A 268 -26.67 -2.19 -1.17
C ASP A 268 -28.10 -2.73 -1.27
N LYS A 269 -28.62 -2.88 -2.47
CA LYS A 269 -30.01 -3.33 -2.69
C LYS A 269 -30.28 -4.69 -2.03
N ASP A 270 -29.35 -5.62 -2.10
CA ASP A 270 -29.50 -6.99 -1.58
C ASP A 270 -29.42 -7.11 -0.06
N ILE A 271 -28.96 -6.07 0.66
CA ILE A 271 -28.96 -6.01 2.13
C ILE A 271 -29.91 -4.95 2.69
N ILE A 272 -30.82 -4.45 1.86
CA ILE A 272 -31.83 -3.50 2.33
C ILE A 272 -32.64 -4.10 3.49
N ASN A 273 -32.97 -3.32 4.49
CA ASN A 273 -33.67 -3.74 5.72
C ASN A 273 -32.87 -4.70 6.63
N TYR A 274 -31.55 -4.79 6.47
CA TYR A 274 -30.69 -5.45 7.46
C TYR A 274 -30.11 -4.44 8.46
N SER A 275 -30.06 -4.82 9.74
CA SER A 275 -29.16 -4.17 10.70
C SER A 275 -27.75 -4.77 10.57
N GLY A 276 -26.75 -4.07 11.13
CA GLY A 276 -25.37 -4.59 11.15
C GLY A 276 -25.27 -5.93 11.86
N ASP A 277 -25.98 -6.09 12.98
CA ASP A 277 -25.99 -7.35 13.75
C ASP A 277 -26.65 -8.49 12.96
N GLU A 278 -27.81 -8.26 12.33
CA GLU A 278 -28.49 -9.26 11.49
C GLU A 278 -27.62 -9.69 10.30
N LEU A 279 -26.87 -8.74 9.70
CA LEU A 279 -25.96 -9.04 8.61
C LEU A 279 -24.78 -9.90 9.07
N LEU A 280 -24.19 -9.59 10.22
CA LEU A 280 -23.12 -10.41 10.80
C LEU A 280 -23.59 -11.79 11.20
N ASP A 281 -24.78 -11.91 11.80
CA ASP A 281 -25.37 -13.22 12.12
C ASP A 281 -25.55 -14.07 10.86
N LYS A 282 -26.01 -13.45 9.76
CA LYS A 282 -26.13 -14.14 8.48
C LYS A 282 -24.77 -14.58 7.90
N ILE A 283 -23.76 -13.72 7.95
CA ILE A 283 -22.41 -14.07 7.50
C ILE A 283 -21.81 -15.18 8.37
N ASN A 284 -22.06 -15.17 9.70
CA ASN A 284 -21.55 -16.17 10.65
C ASN A 284 -22.06 -17.59 10.39
N GLU A 285 -23.22 -17.73 9.70
CA GLU A 285 -23.65 -19.06 9.24
C GLU A 285 -22.61 -19.74 8.35
N TYR A 286 -21.86 -18.95 7.57
CA TYR A 286 -20.93 -19.42 6.54
C TYR A 286 -19.45 -19.15 6.82
N LEU A 287 -19.13 -18.20 7.71
CA LEU A 287 -17.76 -17.86 8.09
C LEU A 287 -17.55 -18.01 9.61
N PRO A 288 -16.37 -18.41 10.08
CA PRO A 288 -16.05 -18.47 11.52
C PRO A 288 -15.67 -17.07 12.03
N LEU A 289 -16.66 -16.17 12.24
CA LEU A 289 -16.42 -14.75 12.57
C LEU A 289 -15.60 -14.54 13.85
N ASN A 290 -15.57 -15.49 14.79
CA ASN A 290 -14.74 -15.39 16.00
C ASN A 290 -13.23 -15.33 15.69
N ASP A 291 -12.81 -15.87 14.55
CA ASP A 291 -11.39 -15.88 14.11
C ASP A 291 -11.08 -14.78 13.10
N ILE A 292 -12.01 -13.86 12.88
CA ILE A 292 -11.91 -12.81 11.86
C ILE A 292 -11.95 -11.44 12.53
N GLN A 293 -11.06 -10.52 12.10
CA GLN A 293 -11.11 -9.11 12.49
C GLN A 293 -12.12 -8.38 11.60
N ILE A 294 -13.20 -7.87 12.19
CA ILE A 294 -14.24 -7.15 11.44
C ILE A 294 -13.89 -5.66 11.41
N ILE A 295 -13.68 -5.14 10.21
CA ILE A 295 -13.32 -3.74 10.00
C ILE A 295 -14.59 -2.90 9.94
N ILE A 296 -14.70 -1.93 10.84
CA ILE A 296 -15.79 -0.98 10.97
C ILE A 296 -15.26 0.45 11.09
N SER A 297 -16.14 1.43 10.96
CA SER A 297 -15.86 2.84 11.25
C SER A 297 -17.11 3.51 11.83
N ASN A 298 -16.89 4.49 12.71
CA ASN A 298 -17.99 5.32 13.23
C ASN A 298 -18.65 6.18 12.13
N ASP A 299 -18.00 6.33 10.97
CA ASP A 299 -18.52 7.07 9.81
C ASP A 299 -19.47 6.24 8.94
N MET A 300 -19.67 4.95 9.26
CA MET A 300 -20.61 4.07 8.56
C MET A 300 -22.05 4.49 8.82
N ASN A 301 -22.94 4.05 7.94
CA ASN A 301 -24.38 4.15 8.16
C ASN A 301 -24.74 3.55 9.53
N LYS A 302 -25.35 4.33 10.40
CA LYS A 302 -25.64 3.96 11.80
C LYS A 302 -26.43 2.65 11.94
N SER A 303 -27.29 2.36 10.99
CA SER A 303 -28.09 1.12 11.01
C SER A 303 -27.28 -0.13 10.65
N LEU A 304 -26.16 0.04 9.93
CA LEU A 304 -25.22 -1.04 9.59
C LEU A 304 -24.08 -1.17 10.61
N LEU A 305 -23.96 -0.22 11.56
CA LEU A 305 -22.98 -0.33 12.63
C LEU A 305 -23.46 -1.40 13.64
N PRO A 306 -22.69 -2.48 13.85
CA PRO A 306 -23.10 -3.53 14.80
C PRO A 306 -23.02 -3.05 16.24
N ASN A 307 -23.94 -3.51 17.07
CA ASN A 307 -23.95 -3.29 18.53
C ASN A 307 -23.45 -4.50 19.31
N ASN A 308 -23.40 -5.66 18.68
CA ASN A 308 -22.94 -6.90 19.28
C ASN A 308 -21.45 -6.83 19.61
N THR A 309 -21.06 -7.12 20.85
CA THR A 309 -19.66 -7.05 21.33
C THR A 309 -18.96 -8.41 21.33
N THR A 310 -19.56 -9.45 20.79
CA THR A 310 -18.99 -10.82 20.80
C THR A 310 -17.89 -11.04 19.77
N TYR A 311 -17.83 -10.24 18.71
CA TYR A 311 -16.85 -10.36 17.65
C TYR A 311 -15.65 -9.43 17.84
N ASN A 312 -14.57 -9.72 17.14
CA ASN A 312 -13.35 -8.91 17.16
C ASN A 312 -13.45 -7.75 16.16
N TYR A 313 -13.64 -6.53 16.65
CA TYR A 313 -13.75 -5.35 15.80
C TYR A 313 -12.44 -4.57 15.70
N MET A 314 -12.15 -4.11 14.51
CA MET A 314 -11.11 -3.12 14.22
C MET A 314 -11.80 -1.84 13.76
N ASN A 315 -11.92 -0.86 14.67
CA ASN A 315 -12.51 0.45 14.35
C ASN A 315 -11.42 1.34 13.71
N ILE A 316 -11.65 1.77 12.48
CA ILE A 316 -10.75 2.65 11.75
C ILE A 316 -11.40 4.03 11.65
N PRO A 317 -10.84 5.06 12.30
CA PRO A 317 -11.38 6.41 12.21
C PRO A 317 -11.23 6.96 10.79
N SER A 318 -12.19 7.76 10.35
CA SER A 318 -12.23 8.41 9.03
C SER A 318 -12.06 7.44 7.83
N LEU A 319 -12.53 6.19 8.01
CA LEU A 319 -12.42 5.16 6.98
C LEU A 319 -13.30 5.45 5.76
N ILE A 320 -14.42 6.14 5.96
CA ILE A 320 -15.42 6.33 4.91
C ILE A 320 -15.26 7.72 4.28
N GLN A 321 -15.05 7.73 2.96
CA GLN A 321 -14.98 8.95 2.15
C GLN A 321 -15.94 8.82 0.97
N ASN A 322 -16.75 9.85 0.72
CA ASN A 322 -17.73 9.84 -0.36
C ASN A 322 -18.55 8.53 -0.42
N LYS A 323 -18.99 8.03 0.75
CA LYS A 323 -19.74 6.75 0.91
C LYS A 323 -18.97 5.50 0.46
N LYS A 324 -17.65 5.54 0.43
CA LYS A 324 -16.78 4.43 0.07
C LYS A 324 -15.64 4.28 1.07
N HIS A 325 -15.13 3.06 1.20
CA HIS A 325 -13.95 2.79 2.04
C HIS A 325 -12.70 3.44 1.45
N ASN A 326 -11.89 4.03 2.33
CA ASN A 326 -10.53 4.43 2.00
C ASN A 326 -9.62 3.19 2.01
N GLY A 327 -9.18 2.76 0.83
CA GLY A 327 -8.38 1.55 0.68
C GLY A 327 -7.00 1.66 1.32
N PHE A 328 -6.35 2.83 1.24
CA PHE A 328 -5.04 3.05 1.86
C PHE A 328 -5.13 2.91 3.39
N LEU A 329 -6.07 3.59 4.05
CA LEU A 329 -6.27 3.46 5.50
C LEU A 329 -6.61 2.02 5.89
N THR A 330 -7.45 1.35 5.12
CA THR A 330 -7.78 -0.06 5.34
C THR A 330 -6.49 -0.90 5.41
N TRP A 331 -5.62 -0.80 4.41
CA TRP A 331 -4.38 -1.58 4.35
C TRP A 331 -3.35 -1.13 5.39
N LYS A 332 -3.25 0.16 5.68
CA LYS A 332 -2.43 0.67 6.78
C LYS A 332 -2.76 -0.05 8.09
N TYR A 333 -4.05 -0.14 8.45
CA TYR A 333 -4.47 -0.80 9.69
C TYR A 333 -4.31 -2.32 9.63
N ILE A 334 -4.57 -2.96 8.46
CA ILE A 334 -4.33 -4.40 8.26
C ILE A 334 -2.84 -4.74 8.44
N PHE A 335 -1.93 -4.00 7.82
CA PHE A 335 -0.48 -4.22 7.95
C PHE A 335 0.00 -3.92 9.36
N ASN A 336 -0.52 -2.88 10.01
CA ASN A 336 -0.21 -2.59 11.40
C ASN A 336 -0.61 -3.75 12.32
N PHE A 337 -1.78 -4.32 12.10
CA PHE A 337 -2.23 -5.49 12.86
C PHE A 337 -1.39 -6.73 12.54
N TYR A 338 -1.09 -6.98 11.27
CA TYR A 338 -0.28 -8.12 10.84
C TYR A 338 1.13 -8.06 11.42
N PHE A 339 1.79 -6.91 11.33
CA PHE A 339 3.16 -6.73 11.82
C PHE A 339 3.28 -6.31 13.29
N ARG A 340 2.17 -6.17 14.04
CA ARG A 340 2.15 -5.62 15.41
C ARG A 340 3.14 -6.26 16.38
N ASN A 341 3.42 -7.55 16.20
CA ASN A 341 4.34 -8.29 17.05
C ASN A 341 5.82 -8.04 16.71
N TYR A 342 6.09 -7.41 15.57
CA TYR A 342 7.43 -7.19 15.04
C TYR A 342 7.89 -5.73 15.16
N TYR A 343 7.04 -4.82 15.63
CA TYR A 343 7.47 -3.46 15.93
C TYR A 343 8.25 -3.44 17.25
N ASN A 344 9.54 -3.15 17.14
CA ASN A 344 10.48 -3.13 18.26
C ASN A 344 11.36 -1.88 18.21
N ASN A 345 12.20 -1.73 19.24
CA ASN A 345 13.07 -0.56 19.37
C ASN A 345 14.27 -0.61 18.45
N PHE A 346 14.63 -1.79 17.94
CA PHE A 346 15.80 -1.99 17.10
C PHE A 346 15.53 -3.02 16.01
N TYR A 347 16.03 -2.75 14.80
CA TYR A 347 15.80 -3.60 13.63
C TYR A 347 17.13 -4.07 13.04
N ILE A 348 17.21 -5.36 12.74
CA ILE A 348 18.33 -5.98 12.05
C ILE A 348 17.83 -6.57 10.76
N PHE A 349 18.37 -6.16 9.64
CA PHE A 349 18.00 -6.65 8.32
C PHE A 349 19.12 -7.51 7.74
N ASP A 350 18.76 -8.66 7.20
CA ASP A 350 19.60 -9.35 6.23
C ASP A 350 19.58 -8.59 4.90
N TYR A 351 20.51 -8.86 4.02
CA TYR A 351 20.64 -8.17 2.74
C TYR A 351 20.06 -8.99 1.59
N ASP A 352 20.63 -10.17 1.29
CA ASP A 352 20.25 -10.98 0.15
C ASP A 352 18.84 -11.56 0.33
N TYR A 353 18.00 -11.46 -0.69
CA TYR A 353 16.59 -11.89 -0.72
C TYR A 353 15.68 -11.27 0.36
N THR A 354 16.23 -10.41 1.18
CA THR A 354 15.54 -9.64 2.21
C THR A 354 15.38 -8.18 1.80
N LEU A 355 16.48 -7.48 1.63
CA LEU A 355 16.50 -6.08 1.15
C LEU A 355 16.76 -6.00 -0.36
N TYR A 356 17.48 -6.95 -0.91
CA TYR A 356 18.00 -6.95 -2.26
C TYR A 356 17.72 -8.27 -3.01
N ASP A 357 17.25 -8.17 -4.25
CA ASP A 357 17.12 -9.26 -5.22
C ASP A 357 17.54 -8.75 -6.61
N ASP A 358 18.47 -9.44 -7.28
CA ASP A 358 18.99 -9.09 -8.59
C ASP A 358 17.92 -8.97 -9.68
N ASN A 359 16.83 -9.75 -9.55
CA ASN A 359 15.71 -9.74 -10.48
C ASN A 359 14.71 -8.59 -10.22
N LEU A 360 14.80 -7.92 -9.05
CA LEU A 360 13.85 -6.93 -8.56
C LEU A 360 14.55 -5.65 -8.12
N ILE A 361 15.45 -5.12 -8.94
CA ILE A 361 16.34 -3.99 -8.63
C ILE A 361 15.57 -2.74 -8.17
N ASN A 362 14.43 -2.43 -8.78
CA ASN A 362 13.65 -1.25 -8.43
C ASN A 362 13.11 -1.33 -7.00
N ILE A 363 12.53 -2.46 -6.62
CA ILE A 363 12.03 -2.70 -5.25
C ILE A 363 13.22 -2.76 -4.27
N SER A 364 14.34 -3.34 -4.66
CA SER A 364 15.56 -3.37 -3.84
C SER A 364 16.05 -1.96 -3.52
N LYS A 365 16.11 -1.08 -4.51
CA LYS A 365 16.46 0.34 -4.32
C LYS A 365 15.45 1.06 -3.44
N GLU A 366 14.17 0.81 -3.64
CA GLU A 366 13.10 1.36 -2.82
C GLU A 366 13.24 0.93 -1.35
N ASN A 367 13.45 -0.36 -1.07
CA ASN A 367 13.67 -0.89 0.27
C ASN A 367 14.84 -0.19 0.97
N ILE A 368 15.96 -0.02 0.28
CA ILE A 368 17.14 0.65 0.83
C ILE A 368 16.84 2.13 1.12
N ASN A 369 16.12 2.81 0.24
CA ASN A 369 15.74 4.20 0.44
C ASN A 369 14.79 4.38 1.63
N ILE A 370 13.80 3.51 1.78
CA ILE A 370 12.91 3.53 2.95
C ILE A 370 13.70 3.23 4.23
N LEU A 371 14.58 2.24 4.18
CA LEU A 371 15.38 1.82 5.34
C LEU A 371 16.24 2.97 5.90
N LYS A 372 16.74 3.88 5.07
CA LYS A 372 17.49 5.05 5.55
C LYS A 372 16.73 5.86 6.60
N ASN A 373 15.41 5.93 6.49
CA ASN A 373 14.54 6.69 7.39
C ASN A 373 14.07 5.89 8.63
N VAL A 374 14.24 4.58 8.65
CA VAL A 374 13.90 3.77 9.82
C VAL A 374 14.92 4.06 10.94
N LYS A 375 14.44 4.29 12.17
CA LYS A 375 15.29 4.51 13.34
C LYS A 375 15.90 3.20 13.83
N ASN A 376 17.07 3.29 14.46
CA ASN A 376 17.71 2.16 15.16
C ASN A 376 17.78 0.89 14.29
N LYS A 377 18.49 0.96 13.18
CA LYS A 377 18.65 -0.14 12.24
C LYS A 377 20.10 -0.45 11.93
N ILE A 378 20.36 -1.71 11.62
CA ILE A 378 21.60 -2.17 11.01
C ILE A 378 21.33 -3.21 9.93
N ILE A 379 22.32 -3.42 9.08
CA ILE A 379 22.33 -4.53 8.10
C ILE A 379 23.39 -5.52 8.52
N ILE A 380 23.07 -6.80 8.55
CA ILE A 380 24.03 -7.89 8.73
C ILE A 380 23.96 -8.80 7.51
N THR A 381 25.09 -9.03 6.84
CA THR A 381 25.12 -9.87 5.64
C THR A 381 26.31 -10.82 5.64
N ASN A 382 26.14 -11.94 4.97
CA ASN A 382 27.24 -12.85 4.65
C ASN A 382 28.14 -12.31 3.53
N ASN A 383 27.61 -11.39 2.71
CA ASN A 383 28.33 -10.79 1.60
C ASN A 383 29.46 -9.85 2.03
N CYS A 384 30.43 -9.62 1.15
CA CYS A 384 31.42 -8.56 1.35
C CYS A 384 30.82 -7.20 0.98
N PHE A 385 31.31 -6.15 1.62
CA PHE A 385 30.79 -4.78 1.46
C PHE A 385 30.79 -4.30 -0.01
N SER A 386 31.81 -4.67 -0.76
CA SER A 386 31.96 -4.30 -2.18
C SER A 386 30.87 -4.85 -3.12
N ASN A 387 30.11 -5.85 -2.69
CA ASN A 387 29.03 -6.46 -3.46
C ASN A 387 27.66 -5.84 -3.14
N LEU A 388 27.61 -4.87 -2.24
CA LEU A 388 26.35 -4.23 -1.83
C LEU A 388 26.06 -3.04 -2.74
N LEU A 389 24.79 -2.70 -2.90
CA LEU A 389 24.42 -1.40 -3.46
C LEU A 389 25.03 -0.28 -2.62
N PRO A 390 25.33 0.88 -3.22
CA PRO A 390 25.83 2.03 -2.46
C PRO A 390 24.84 2.42 -1.37
N ILE A 391 25.18 2.15 -0.11
CA ILE A 391 24.37 2.42 1.06
C ILE A 391 25.17 3.36 1.97
N ASN A 392 24.79 4.62 1.96
CA ASN A 392 25.31 5.62 2.89
C ASN A 392 24.35 5.71 4.09
N ASP A 393 24.88 6.11 5.24
CA ASP A 393 24.08 6.42 6.46
C ASP A 393 23.44 5.22 7.17
N ILE A 394 23.81 3.99 6.81
CA ILE A 394 23.39 2.78 7.54
C ILE A 394 24.60 1.99 7.98
N THR A 395 24.62 1.58 9.25
CA THR A 395 25.64 0.69 9.78
C THR A 395 25.52 -0.70 9.19
N ILE A 396 26.59 -1.22 8.60
CA ILE A 396 26.63 -2.52 7.92
C ILE A 396 27.69 -3.42 8.55
N TYR A 397 27.28 -4.64 8.89
CA TYR A 397 28.16 -5.72 9.28
C TYR A 397 28.21 -6.77 8.17
N SER A 398 29.28 -6.74 7.38
CA SER A 398 29.53 -7.62 6.24
C SER A 398 30.36 -8.85 6.61
N ASN A 399 30.59 -9.75 5.68
CA ASN A 399 31.40 -10.96 5.87
C ASN A 399 30.95 -11.77 7.09
N PHE A 400 29.70 -12.27 7.09
CA PHE A 400 29.07 -12.97 8.22
C PHE A 400 28.94 -12.13 9.49
N GLY A 401 28.81 -10.81 9.33
CA GLY A 401 28.69 -9.89 10.46
C GLY A 401 30.03 -9.54 11.14
N ASN A 402 31.16 -9.98 10.62
CA ASN A 402 32.46 -9.81 11.26
C ASN A 402 33.25 -8.56 10.81
N ILE A 403 32.83 -7.87 9.76
CA ILE A 403 33.45 -6.63 9.28
C ILE A 403 32.48 -5.46 9.41
N TYR A 404 32.81 -4.53 10.29
CA TYR A 404 32.05 -3.30 10.51
C TYR A 404 32.39 -2.24 9.48
N ASN A 405 31.39 -1.69 8.79
CA ASN A 405 31.52 -0.62 7.80
C ASN A 405 32.72 -0.73 6.85
N ASN A 406 33.06 -1.96 6.43
CA ASN A 406 34.16 -2.29 5.51
C ASN A 406 35.60 -2.18 6.08
N ASP A 407 35.81 -1.74 7.32
CA ASP A 407 37.15 -1.44 7.83
C ASP A 407 37.56 -2.26 9.06
N LYS A 408 36.69 -2.36 10.07
CA LYS A 408 37.04 -2.93 11.34
C LYS A 408 36.59 -4.38 11.47
N CYS A 409 37.54 -5.29 11.71
CA CYS A 409 37.23 -6.65 12.13
C CYS A 409 36.72 -6.68 13.59
N LEU A 410 35.61 -7.35 13.85
CA LEU A 410 35.02 -7.46 15.19
C LEU A 410 35.70 -8.55 16.05
N ASP A 411 36.08 -9.67 15.40
CA ASP A 411 36.72 -10.78 16.06
C ASP A 411 37.82 -11.39 15.20
N ASP A 412 39.08 -11.12 15.58
CA ASP A 412 40.27 -11.57 14.88
C ASP A 412 40.44 -13.10 14.89
N ASN A 413 39.76 -13.81 15.82
CA ASN A 413 39.76 -15.28 15.85
C ASN A 413 39.18 -15.90 14.53
N PHE A 414 38.37 -15.16 13.78
CA PHE A 414 37.81 -15.62 12.51
C PHE A 414 38.61 -15.19 11.30
N ILE A 415 39.71 -14.45 11.45
CA ILE A 415 40.60 -14.11 10.34
C ILE A 415 41.39 -15.35 9.92
N LEU A 416 41.34 -15.68 8.62
CA LEU A 416 42.16 -16.72 8.00
C LEU A 416 43.60 -16.18 7.83
N ASN A 417 44.56 -16.79 8.52
CA ASN A 417 45.97 -16.47 8.31
C ASN A 417 46.50 -17.20 7.03
N ASP A 418 47.73 -16.90 6.62
CA ASP A 418 48.36 -17.46 5.42
C ASP A 418 48.40 -18.99 5.43
N LYS A 419 48.56 -19.59 6.62
CA LYS A 419 48.56 -21.05 6.77
C LYS A 419 47.12 -21.62 6.55
N ASP A 420 46.11 -20.92 7.03
CA ASP A 420 44.75 -21.30 6.84
C ASP A 420 44.37 -21.24 5.33
N ILE A 421 44.74 -20.14 4.69
CA ILE A 421 44.50 -19.92 3.27
C ILE A 421 45.22 -21.02 2.43
N CYS A 422 46.47 -21.31 2.76
CA CYS A 422 47.24 -22.38 2.11
C CYS A 422 46.58 -23.75 2.27
N ASN A 423 46.07 -24.07 3.48
CA ASN A 423 45.43 -25.35 3.76
C ASN A 423 44.09 -25.47 3.02
N ILE A 424 43.29 -24.43 2.98
CA ILE A 424 42.00 -24.41 2.23
C ILE A 424 42.25 -24.57 0.76
N ASN A 425 43.25 -23.87 0.18
CA ASN A 425 43.63 -24.01 -1.21
C ASN A 425 44.09 -25.43 -1.56
N LYS A 426 44.85 -26.09 -0.68
CA LYS A 426 45.20 -27.52 -0.85
C LYS A 426 43.98 -28.43 -0.87
N ILE A 427 42.95 -28.15 -0.11
CA ILE A 427 41.70 -28.91 -0.16
C ILE A 427 40.99 -28.66 -1.48
N ILE A 428 40.91 -27.39 -1.91
CA ILE A 428 40.30 -27.00 -3.18
C ILE A 428 41.01 -27.69 -4.38
N ASP A 429 42.34 -27.72 -4.36
CA ASP A 429 43.14 -28.35 -5.40
C ASP A 429 42.98 -29.89 -5.43
N LYS A 430 42.97 -30.53 -4.23
CA LYS A 430 42.73 -31.99 -4.12
C LYS A 430 41.39 -32.43 -4.71
N ILE A 431 40.38 -31.59 -4.61
CA ILE A 431 39.03 -31.87 -5.11
C ILE A 431 38.90 -31.38 -6.57
N ASN A 432 39.94 -30.77 -7.12
CA ASN A 432 40.00 -30.23 -8.49
C ASN A 432 38.90 -29.19 -8.78
N ILE A 433 38.57 -28.36 -7.78
CA ILE A 433 37.51 -27.35 -7.84
C ILE A 433 37.99 -26.10 -8.59
N SER A 434 39.26 -25.68 -8.37
CA SER A 434 39.83 -24.45 -8.95
C SER A 434 39.76 -24.42 -10.49
N ASN A 435 39.73 -25.58 -11.13
CA ASN A 435 39.61 -25.68 -12.59
C ASN A 435 38.17 -25.56 -13.10
N LYS A 436 37.17 -25.58 -12.22
CA LYS A 436 35.75 -25.57 -12.58
C LYS A 436 35.02 -24.30 -12.16
N TYR A 437 35.49 -23.65 -11.13
CA TYR A 437 34.80 -22.52 -10.49
C TYR A 437 35.75 -21.39 -10.15
N THR A 438 35.21 -20.18 -10.03
CA THR A 438 36.00 -19.03 -9.56
C THR A 438 36.18 -19.10 -8.05
N VAL A 439 37.44 -19.00 -7.61
CA VAL A 439 37.82 -18.97 -6.18
C VAL A 439 38.24 -17.56 -5.81
N ASN A 440 37.63 -16.98 -4.77
CA ASN A 440 37.93 -15.62 -4.33
C ASN A 440 38.18 -15.56 -2.82
N ASN A 441 39.24 -14.91 -2.39
CA ASN A 441 39.45 -14.55 -0.98
C ASN A 441 38.68 -13.29 -0.61
N ARG A 442 37.88 -13.34 0.46
CA ARG A 442 37.07 -12.24 0.96
C ARG A 442 37.64 -11.68 2.24
N LYS A 443 38.58 -10.74 2.12
CA LYS A 443 39.22 -10.05 3.27
C LYS A 443 39.78 -11.01 4.33
N ASN A 444 40.27 -12.17 3.93
CA ASN A 444 40.76 -13.22 4.84
C ASN A 444 39.74 -13.70 5.89
N ILE A 445 38.45 -13.45 5.70
CA ILE A 445 37.38 -14.00 6.55
C ILE A 445 36.83 -15.28 5.95
N SER A 446 36.69 -15.31 4.63
CA SER A 446 36.25 -16.50 3.90
C SER A 446 36.93 -16.66 2.55
N ILE A 447 36.97 -17.89 2.06
CA ILE A 447 37.31 -18.21 0.66
C ILE A 447 36.04 -18.72 -0.02
N SER A 448 35.57 -17.99 -1.01
CA SER A 448 34.34 -18.31 -1.74
C SER A 448 34.61 -19.04 -3.05
N ILE A 449 33.76 -20.02 -3.37
CA ILE A 449 33.75 -20.75 -4.63
C ILE A 449 32.40 -20.49 -5.32
N LYS A 450 32.40 -20.04 -6.57
CA LYS A 450 31.20 -19.74 -7.37
C LYS A 450 31.45 -19.73 -8.88
N PRO A 451 30.43 -19.89 -9.74
CA PRO A 451 29.08 -20.35 -9.42
C PRO A 451 29.03 -21.88 -9.29
N ILE A 452 28.07 -22.43 -8.53
CA ILE A 452 27.90 -23.89 -8.34
C ILE A 452 26.47 -24.30 -8.66
N GLU A 453 26.29 -25.11 -9.71
CA GLU A 453 24.97 -25.60 -10.14
C GLU A 453 24.40 -26.68 -9.20
N ASN A 454 25.24 -27.57 -8.67
CA ASN A 454 24.84 -28.64 -7.76
C ASN A 454 25.58 -28.53 -6.43
N ARG A 455 25.21 -27.52 -5.65
CA ARG A 455 25.88 -27.13 -4.40
C ARG A 455 25.91 -28.25 -3.37
N ASN A 456 24.77 -28.94 -3.13
CA ASN A 456 24.68 -30.01 -2.15
C ASN A 456 25.60 -31.18 -2.46
N LYS A 457 25.71 -31.57 -3.74
CA LYS A 457 26.64 -32.62 -4.17
C LYS A 457 28.09 -32.23 -3.88
N LEU A 458 28.47 -31.01 -4.20
CA LEU A 458 29.81 -30.51 -3.97
C LEU A 458 30.14 -30.37 -2.49
N MET A 459 29.20 -29.87 -1.67
CA MET A 459 29.35 -29.80 -0.21
C MET A 459 29.59 -31.19 0.41
N ASN A 460 28.89 -32.22 -0.05
CA ASN A 460 29.09 -33.59 0.45
C ASN A 460 30.47 -34.13 0.06
N ILE A 461 31.05 -33.73 -1.06
CA ILE A 461 32.42 -34.08 -1.45
C ILE A 461 33.45 -33.35 -0.59
N ILE A 462 33.20 -32.10 -0.22
CA ILE A 462 34.12 -31.27 0.57
C ILE A 462 34.14 -31.69 2.06
N LYS A 463 32.98 -31.97 2.65
CA LYS A 463 32.81 -32.23 4.10
C LYS A 463 33.83 -33.21 4.69
N PRO A 464 34.16 -34.37 4.08
CA PRO A 464 35.13 -35.31 4.64
C PRO A 464 36.53 -34.71 4.80
N PHE A 465 36.94 -33.76 3.96
CA PHE A 465 38.25 -33.12 4.05
C PHE A 465 38.33 -32.08 5.17
N LEU A 466 37.20 -31.73 5.79
CA LEU A 466 37.12 -30.72 6.87
C LEU A 466 36.99 -31.33 8.28
N LEU A 467 36.84 -32.65 8.43
CA LEU A 467 36.53 -33.30 9.68
C LEU A 467 37.55 -32.96 10.79
N ASP A 468 38.82 -33.01 10.51
CA ASP A 468 39.94 -32.76 11.47
C ASP A 468 40.56 -31.36 11.32
N THR A 469 39.80 -30.42 10.75
CA THR A 469 40.29 -29.05 10.56
C THR A 469 39.48 -28.04 11.37
N ASN A 470 39.99 -26.81 11.46
CA ASN A 470 39.32 -25.67 12.11
C ASN A 470 38.39 -24.93 11.13
N TYR A 471 38.07 -25.56 9.99
CA TYR A 471 37.25 -24.94 8.95
C TYR A 471 35.91 -25.64 8.81
N GLU A 472 34.95 -24.89 8.29
CA GLU A 472 33.65 -25.41 7.83
C GLU A 472 33.26 -24.76 6.52
N ILE A 473 32.26 -25.33 5.83
CA ILE A 473 31.69 -24.73 4.63
C ILE A 473 30.28 -24.25 4.92
N ARG A 474 29.97 -23.07 4.37
CA ARG A 474 28.64 -22.45 4.47
C ARG A 474 28.10 -22.14 3.10
N GLU A 475 26.79 -22.25 3.00
CA GLU A 475 26.04 -21.83 1.81
C GLU A 475 25.78 -20.33 1.88
N THR A 476 26.10 -19.61 0.81
CA THR A 476 25.76 -18.19 0.67
C THR A 476 25.19 -17.91 -0.70
N GLY A 477 24.21 -17.03 -0.77
CA GLY A 477 23.46 -16.78 -2.00
C GLY A 477 22.86 -18.06 -2.60
N LYS A 478 22.60 -18.07 -3.92
CA LYS A 478 22.04 -19.23 -4.65
C LYS A 478 23.10 -20.28 -5.05
N THR A 479 24.31 -19.83 -5.36
CA THR A 479 25.31 -20.64 -6.07
C THR A 479 26.71 -20.58 -5.48
N THR A 480 26.87 -20.13 -4.23
CA THR A 480 28.18 -19.94 -3.60
C THR A 480 28.35 -20.89 -2.41
N ILE A 481 29.55 -21.44 -2.26
CA ILE A 481 30.05 -22.11 -1.07
C ILE A 481 31.18 -21.26 -0.51
N GLU A 482 31.21 -21.09 0.83
CA GLU A 482 32.26 -20.39 1.52
C GLU A 482 32.97 -21.27 2.53
N PHE A 483 34.30 -21.30 2.48
CA PHE A 483 35.14 -21.86 3.54
C PHE A 483 35.37 -20.78 4.58
N VAL A 484 35.03 -21.08 5.81
CA VAL A 484 35.17 -20.20 6.97
C VAL A 484 35.78 -20.94 8.15
N ARG A 485 36.30 -20.21 9.16
CA ARG A 485 36.62 -20.83 10.45
C ARG A 485 35.36 -21.32 11.15
N LYS A 486 35.45 -22.48 11.82
CA LYS A 486 34.34 -23.05 12.60
C LYS A 486 33.80 -22.05 13.61
N GLY A 487 32.48 -21.95 13.68
CA GLY A 487 31.75 -21.08 14.60
C GLY A 487 31.59 -19.62 14.12
N LEU A 488 32.06 -19.25 12.92
CA LEU A 488 31.74 -17.94 12.34
C LEU A 488 30.26 -17.92 11.96
N SER A 489 29.49 -16.98 12.48
CA SER A 489 28.07 -16.78 12.15
C SER A 489 27.68 -15.33 12.38
N LYS A 490 26.58 -14.91 11.77
CA LYS A 490 25.97 -13.60 12.02
C LYS A 490 25.64 -13.37 13.50
N ARG A 491 25.43 -14.45 14.28
CA ARG A 491 25.17 -14.38 15.72
C ARG A 491 26.34 -13.78 16.52
N ASN A 492 27.57 -13.90 16.03
CA ASN A 492 28.77 -13.44 16.76
C ASN A 492 28.74 -11.93 17.05
N ILE A 493 28.01 -11.14 16.23
CA ILE A 493 27.81 -9.70 16.48
C ILE A 493 27.15 -9.46 17.83
N PHE A 494 26.18 -10.30 18.25
CA PHE A 494 25.49 -10.16 19.54
C PHE A 494 26.42 -10.35 20.73
N ASN A 495 27.50 -11.11 20.56
CA ASN A 495 28.50 -11.29 21.61
C ASN A 495 29.49 -10.11 21.71
N LYS A 496 29.59 -9.29 20.69
CA LYS A 496 30.58 -8.18 20.63
C LYS A 496 29.93 -6.80 20.79
N GLU A 497 28.68 -6.63 20.37
CA GLU A 497 27.98 -5.34 20.37
C GLU A 497 26.99 -5.27 21.54
N LYS A 498 27.41 -4.65 22.67
CA LYS A 498 26.58 -4.58 23.89
C LYS A 498 25.20 -3.93 23.67
N PHE A 499 25.11 -2.94 22.82
CA PHE A 499 23.83 -2.24 22.58
C PHE A 499 22.70 -3.17 22.05
N LEU A 500 23.06 -4.33 21.50
CA LEU A 500 22.09 -5.33 21.07
C LEU A 500 21.46 -6.08 22.24
N TYR A 501 22.11 -6.16 23.40
CA TYR A 501 21.54 -6.83 24.60
C TYR A 501 20.45 -5.99 25.27
N ASP A 502 20.57 -4.66 25.20
CA ASP A 502 19.69 -3.74 25.91
C ASP A 502 18.41 -3.42 25.15
N ASN A 503 18.24 -3.93 23.93
CA ASN A 503 17.11 -3.63 23.07
C ASN A 503 16.26 -4.87 22.78
N CYS A 504 14.94 -4.66 22.62
CA CYS A 504 14.08 -5.61 21.96
C CYS A 504 14.32 -5.51 20.45
N ILE A 505 14.74 -6.61 19.84
CA ILE A 505 15.21 -6.65 18.45
C ILE A 505 14.20 -7.38 17.56
N THR A 506 13.96 -6.86 16.37
CA THR A 506 13.37 -7.63 15.26
C THR A 506 14.45 -7.93 14.23
N TYR A 507 14.72 -9.21 14.00
CA TYR A 507 15.56 -9.70 12.92
C TYR A 507 14.69 -10.05 11.71
N ILE A 508 14.98 -9.43 10.57
CA ILE A 508 14.24 -9.57 9.32
C ILE A 508 15.14 -10.28 8.33
N SER A 509 14.76 -11.49 7.90
CA SER A 509 15.53 -12.29 6.95
C SER A 509 14.65 -13.31 6.24
N ASP A 510 15.12 -13.82 5.09
CA ASP A 510 14.51 -14.92 4.36
C ASP A 510 14.70 -16.27 5.08
N LYS A 511 15.61 -16.34 6.04
CA LYS A 511 15.89 -17.53 6.86
C LYS A 511 16.48 -17.17 8.21
N ASN A 512 16.28 -18.04 9.20
CA ASN A 512 16.85 -17.86 10.55
C ASN A 512 18.31 -18.33 10.60
N ASP A 513 19.21 -17.52 10.08
CA ASP A 513 20.65 -17.82 10.04
C ASP A 513 21.47 -17.22 11.20
N ILE A 514 20.81 -16.55 12.16
CA ILE A 514 21.40 -16.15 13.43
C ILE A 514 21.18 -17.16 14.56
N GLU A 515 20.40 -18.20 14.32
CA GLU A 515 20.15 -19.30 15.25
C GLU A 515 19.75 -18.82 16.66
N TYR A 516 18.81 -17.86 16.74
CA TYR A 516 18.33 -17.31 18.01
C TYR A 516 17.57 -18.38 18.83
N THR A 517 17.60 -18.25 20.15
CA THR A 517 16.86 -19.09 21.10
C THR A 517 15.67 -18.34 21.68
N SER A 518 14.73 -19.07 22.27
CA SER A 518 13.55 -18.49 22.94
C SER A 518 13.90 -17.56 24.13
N ASN A 519 15.14 -17.58 24.61
CA ASN A 519 15.62 -16.72 25.69
C ASN A 519 16.22 -15.41 25.18
N ASP A 520 16.38 -15.26 23.88
CA ASP A 520 16.89 -14.03 23.29
C ASP A 520 15.74 -13.00 23.17
N ASN A 521 16.02 -11.72 23.45
CA ASN A 521 15.07 -10.62 23.20
C ASN A 521 14.93 -10.31 21.70
N ILE A 522 14.96 -11.35 20.86
CA ILE A 522 14.92 -11.27 19.41
C ILE A 522 13.62 -11.88 18.89
N LYS A 523 12.89 -11.12 18.09
CA LYS A 523 11.77 -11.61 17.29
C LYS A 523 12.23 -11.79 15.86
N PHE A 524 11.91 -12.92 15.26
CA PHE A 524 12.26 -13.21 13.88
C PHE A 524 11.06 -12.98 12.95
N LEU A 525 11.22 -12.07 12.00
CA LEU A 525 10.29 -11.89 10.89
C LEU A 525 10.85 -12.59 9.65
N GLU A 526 10.31 -13.77 9.35
CA GLU A 526 10.62 -14.47 8.11
C GLU A 526 9.97 -13.78 6.92
N VAL A 527 10.77 -13.41 5.92
CA VAL A 527 10.29 -12.77 4.70
C VAL A 527 10.37 -13.76 3.53
N LYS A 528 9.24 -14.07 2.93
CA LYS A 528 9.17 -15.01 1.78
C LYS A 528 9.74 -14.39 0.48
N ASN A 529 9.78 -13.06 0.41
CA ASN A 529 10.32 -12.29 -0.71
C ASN A 529 10.51 -10.83 -0.30
N ILE A 530 11.22 -10.06 -1.11
CA ILE A 530 11.54 -8.66 -0.82
C ILE A 530 10.31 -7.73 -0.76
N TYR A 531 9.16 -8.12 -1.33
CA TYR A 531 7.91 -7.37 -1.17
C TYR A 531 7.39 -7.43 0.28
N THR A 532 7.63 -8.53 1.00
CA THR A 532 7.28 -8.62 2.43
C THR A 532 8.08 -7.61 3.23
N THR A 533 9.39 -7.48 2.94
CA THR A 533 10.24 -6.43 3.55
C THR A 533 9.76 -5.03 3.18
N ASN A 534 9.40 -4.80 1.91
CA ASN A 534 8.86 -3.51 1.45
C ASN A 534 7.60 -3.12 2.24
N LEU A 535 6.65 -4.03 2.36
CA LEU A 535 5.43 -3.80 3.12
C LEU A 535 5.70 -3.58 4.61
N PHE A 536 6.64 -4.33 5.21
CA PHE A 536 7.03 -4.13 6.60
C PHE A 536 7.66 -2.75 6.81
N LEU A 537 8.61 -2.36 5.97
CA LEU A 537 9.25 -1.04 6.01
C LEU A 537 8.22 0.09 5.86
N LYS A 538 7.32 -0.04 4.88
CA LYS A 538 6.22 0.93 4.69
C LYS A 538 5.27 0.96 5.88
N SER A 539 4.97 -0.18 6.49
CA SER A 539 4.12 -0.22 7.68
C SER A 539 4.78 0.48 8.88
N ILE A 540 6.11 0.37 9.07
CA ILE A 540 6.84 1.15 10.08
C ILE A 540 6.67 2.64 9.80
N MET A 541 6.88 3.07 8.55
CA MET A 541 6.76 4.49 8.18
C MET A 541 5.33 5.01 8.31
N MET A 542 4.33 4.23 7.89
CA MET A 542 2.91 4.59 8.02
C MET A 542 2.45 4.65 9.49
N ASN A 543 3.13 3.95 10.40
CA ASN A 543 2.89 4.01 11.84
C ASN A 543 3.54 5.23 12.51
N GLU A 544 4.53 5.84 11.89
CA GLU A 544 5.04 7.10 12.38
C GLU A 544 3.93 8.14 12.29
N LYS A 545 3.45 8.57 13.43
CA LYS A 545 2.57 9.73 13.54
C LYS A 545 3.44 10.96 13.69
N TYR A 546 3.12 12.01 12.96
CA TYR A 546 3.80 13.28 13.03
C TYR A 546 2.99 14.32 13.79
N ASP A 547 3.66 15.31 14.35
CA ASP A 547 2.97 16.47 14.89
C ASP A 547 2.52 17.37 13.73
N PHE A 548 1.29 17.87 13.85
CA PHE A 548 0.67 18.79 12.90
C PHE A 548 0.59 20.18 13.52
N CYS A 549 1.09 21.15 12.82
CA CYS A 549 1.11 22.56 13.22
C CYS A 549 0.21 23.36 12.27
N ILE A 550 -0.97 23.73 12.73
CA ILE A 550 -1.95 24.52 11.96
C ILE A 550 -1.77 25.97 12.32
N ILE A 551 -1.38 26.80 11.35
CA ILE A 551 -1.14 28.22 11.54
C ILE A 551 -2.44 28.97 11.25
N VAL A 552 -3.03 29.58 12.28
CA VAL A 552 -4.33 30.28 12.22
C VAL A 552 -4.21 31.77 12.59
N GLY A 553 -2.99 32.31 12.60
CA GLY A 553 -2.67 33.62 13.19
C GLY A 553 -2.76 34.83 12.26
N GLY A 554 -3.19 34.70 11.02
CA GLY A 554 -3.27 35.83 10.08
C GLY A 554 -4.31 36.88 10.49
N ILE A 555 -3.97 38.17 10.44
CA ILE A 555 -4.94 39.28 10.61
C ILE A 555 -5.68 39.45 9.29
N ASN A 556 -6.99 39.23 9.30
CA ASN A 556 -7.86 39.16 8.11
C ASN A 556 -8.14 40.54 7.45
N LYS A 557 -7.11 41.36 7.18
CA LYS A 557 -7.23 42.67 6.56
C LYS A 557 -7.98 42.69 5.21
N ARG A 558 -8.01 41.53 4.51
CA ARG A 558 -8.61 41.44 3.15
C ARG A 558 -10.08 41.04 3.16
N MET A 559 -10.59 40.46 4.24
CA MET A 559 -11.97 39.93 4.29
C MET A 559 -12.94 40.85 5.08
N ASP A 560 -12.43 41.89 5.73
CA ASP A 560 -13.20 42.83 6.58
C ASP A 560 -14.03 42.09 7.69
N ILE A 561 -13.47 40.97 8.22
CA ILE A 561 -14.09 40.14 9.22
C ILE A 561 -13.27 40.21 10.50
N ASN A 562 -13.95 40.45 11.65
CA ASN A 562 -13.32 40.54 12.97
C ASN A 562 -13.14 39.16 13.64
N HIS A 563 -13.05 38.08 12.90
CA HIS A 563 -12.76 36.75 13.45
C HIS A 563 -11.88 35.91 12.52
N PRO A 564 -11.22 34.85 13.03
CA PRO A 564 -10.32 33.99 12.26
C PRO A 564 -11.02 33.29 11.10
N LYS A 565 -10.43 33.29 9.92
CA LYS A 565 -10.93 32.60 8.71
C LYS A 565 -11.21 31.13 8.95
N CYS A 566 -10.36 30.45 9.70
CA CYS A 566 -10.49 29.02 10.00
C CYS A 566 -11.76 28.65 10.81
N LEU A 567 -12.43 29.65 11.41
CA LEU A 567 -13.69 29.44 12.16
C LEU A 567 -14.94 29.72 11.30
N ILE A 568 -14.79 29.99 10.02
CA ILE A 568 -15.90 30.14 9.07
C ILE A 568 -16.52 28.75 8.81
N GLU A 569 -17.85 28.71 8.68
CA GLU A 569 -18.59 27.49 8.30
C GLU A 569 -18.65 27.35 6.76
N VAL A 570 -18.33 26.16 6.29
CA VAL A 570 -18.43 25.75 4.89
C VAL A 570 -19.14 24.41 4.84
N ASP A 571 -20.23 24.30 4.10
CA ASP A 571 -21.08 23.09 4.05
C ASP A 571 -21.53 22.62 5.46
N ASN A 572 -21.96 23.56 6.30
CA ASN A 572 -22.43 23.34 7.68
C ASN A 572 -21.36 22.77 8.66
N GLU A 573 -20.07 22.94 8.34
CA GLU A 573 -18.99 22.55 9.24
C GLU A 573 -17.90 23.62 9.27
N ILE A 574 -17.34 23.90 10.47
CA ILE A 574 -16.25 24.84 10.65
C ILE A 574 -15.01 24.34 9.90
N VAL A 575 -14.36 25.22 9.12
CA VAL A 575 -13.17 24.85 8.31
C VAL A 575 -12.09 24.19 9.16
N LEU A 576 -11.78 24.73 10.34
CA LEU A 576 -10.78 24.13 11.22
C LEU A 576 -11.16 22.74 11.67
N MET A 577 -12.46 22.46 11.86
CA MET A 577 -12.95 21.11 12.21
C MET A 577 -12.78 20.15 11.04
N LYS A 578 -13.09 20.57 9.81
CA LYS A 578 -12.79 19.78 8.60
C LYS A 578 -11.32 19.45 8.49
N ILE A 579 -10.41 20.39 8.75
CA ILE A 579 -8.96 20.15 8.76
C ILE A 579 -8.62 19.10 9.81
N ILE A 580 -9.07 19.28 11.06
CA ILE A 580 -8.80 18.36 12.18
C ILE A 580 -9.25 16.95 11.85
N ASN A 581 -10.47 16.77 11.35
CA ASN A 581 -11.02 15.47 10.99
C ASN A 581 -10.19 14.75 9.92
N ASN A 582 -9.64 15.49 8.96
CA ASN A 582 -8.78 14.92 7.91
C ASN A 582 -7.39 14.50 8.43
N ILE A 583 -6.83 15.16 9.44
CA ILE A 583 -5.46 14.91 9.92
C ILE A 583 -5.38 13.96 11.12
N ILE A 584 -6.45 13.78 11.89
CA ILE A 584 -6.47 12.90 13.09
C ILE A 584 -5.86 11.51 12.83
N PRO A 585 -6.12 10.82 11.71
CA PRO A 585 -5.55 9.49 11.45
C PRO A 585 -4.03 9.48 11.37
N TYR A 586 -3.41 10.62 11.05
CA TYR A 586 -1.98 10.79 10.78
C TYR A 586 -1.25 11.51 11.92
N ALA A 587 -1.98 12.16 12.83
CA ALA A 587 -1.42 13.04 13.85
C ALA A 587 -0.98 12.30 15.12
N ASN A 588 0.21 12.66 15.62
CA ASN A 588 0.64 12.39 16.99
C ASN A 588 0.04 13.44 17.93
N ASN A 589 0.34 14.71 17.69
CA ASN A 589 -0.32 15.87 18.32
C ASN A 589 -0.71 16.86 17.24
N ILE A 590 -1.73 17.65 17.53
CA ILE A 590 -2.18 18.77 16.70
C ILE A 590 -1.96 20.05 17.50
N PHE A 591 -1.17 20.96 16.95
CA PHE A 591 -0.91 22.27 17.53
C PHE A 591 -1.61 23.33 16.67
N ILE A 592 -2.61 24.00 17.24
CA ILE A 592 -3.30 25.12 16.60
C ILE A 592 -2.62 26.40 17.07
N CYS A 593 -1.88 27.04 16.15
CA CYS A 593 -1.01 28.18 16.44
C CYS A 593 -1.67 29.48 16.01
N GLY A 594 -2.28 30.17 16.97
CA GLY A 594 -2.96 31.42 16.79
C GLY A 594 -2.16 32.61 17.36
N ASN A 595 -2.79 33.77 17.31
CA ASN A 595 -2.31 35.01 17.95
C ASN A 595 -3.21 35.37 19.15
N ASN A 596 -2.66 36.17 20.08
CA ASN A 596 -3.40 36.61 21.24
C ASN A 596 -4.52 37.58 20.91
N TYR A 597 -4.48 38.26 19.76
CA TYR A 597 -5.55 39.14 19.30
C TYR A 597 -6.87 38.38 19.09
N TYR A 598 -6.85 37.18 18.55
CA TYR A 598 -8.03 36.36 18.30
C TYR A 598 -8.30 35.29 19.37
N LYS A 599 -7.55 35.22 20.45
CA LYS A 599 -7.69 34.16 21.47
C LYS A 599 -9.11 33.96 21.95
N ASN A 600 -9.85 35.03 22.18
CA ASN A 600 -11.23 34.95 22.67
C ASN A 600 -12.20 34.33 21.67
N ASN A 601 -11.92 34.42 20.36
CA ASN A 601 -12.76 33.83 19.31
C ASN A 601 -12.71 32.30 19.30
N PHE A 602 -11.64 31.69 19.84
CA PHE A 602 -11.48 30.24 19.88
C PHE A 602 -12.12 29.54 21.10
N VAL A 603 -12.56 30.29 22.13
CA VAL A 603 -13.03 29.73 23.41
C VAL A 603 -14.17 28.71 23.23
N GLU A 604 -15.14 29.00 22.38
CA GLU A 604 -16.27 28.07 22.14
C GLU A 604 -15.81 26.87 21.32
N PHE A 605 -14.96 27.06 20.34
CA PHE A 605 -14.38 25.97 19.54
C PHE A 605 -13.51 25.06 20.41
N GLU A 606 -12.67 25.59 21.29
CA GLU A 606 -11.88 24.81 22.25
C GLU A 606 -12.76 23.90 23.13
N LYS A 607 -13.92 24.39 23.58
CA LYS A 607 -14.86 23.58 24.36
C LYS A 607 -15.42 22.43 23.54
N THR A 608 -15.74 22.66 22.27
CA THR A 608 -16.30 21.66 21.36
C THR A 608 -15.35 20.50 21.13
N ILE A 609 -14.03 20.77 21.02
CA ILE A 609 -13.01 19.76 20.71
C ILE A 609 -12.28 19.23 21.94
N LYS A 610 -12.70 19.59 23.16
CA LYS A 610 -12.04 19.19 24.42
C LYS A 610 -11.97 17.66 24.63
N SER A 611 -12.81 16.90 23.94
CA SER A 611 -12.79 15.42 23.97
C SER A 611 -11.62 14.81 23.19
N TYR A 612 -10.93 15.57 22.34
CA TYR A 612 -9.79 15.10 21.57
C TYR A 612 -8.49 15.33 22.35
N ALA A 613 -7.91 14.25 22.90
CA ALA A 613 -6.80 14.33 23.85
C ALA A 613 -5.49 14.95 23.32
N ASN A 614 -5.30 14.99 21.98
CA ASN A 614 -4.02 15.35 21.36
C ASN A 614 -4.04 16.73 20.66
N ILE A 615 -5.01 17.60 20.98
CA ILE A 615 -5.11 18.94 20.37
C ILE A 615 -4.71 20.02 21.38
N ASN A 616 -3.79 20.86 20.99
CA ASN A 616 -3.21 21.92 21.82
C ASN A 616 -3.34 23.27 21.13
N PHE A 617 -3.88 24.27 21.84
CA PHE A 617 -3.94 25.65 21.36
C PHE A 617 -2.77 26.46 21.91
N LEU A 618 -2.10 27.18 21.03
CA LEU A 618 -0.96 28.04 21.33
C LEU A 618 -1.23 29.43 20.80
N TYR A 619 -1.02 30.44 21.61
CA TYR A 619 -1.25 31.83 21.23
C TYR A 619 0.01 32.66 21.44
N PHE A 620 0.42 33.39 20.40
CA PHE A 620 1.67 34.12 20.38
C PHE A 620 1.45 35.64 20.21
N ASN A 621 2.38 36.41 20.79
CA ASN A 621 2.60 37.83 20.49
C ASN A 621 3.79 37.95 19.51
N SER A 622 4.08 39.19 19.06
CA SER A 622 5.38 39.44 18.44
C SER A 622 6.53 39.21 19.44
N ILE A 623 7.66 38.70 18.95
CA ILE A 623 8.84 38.41 19.80
C ILE A 623 9.35 39.66 20.54
N ASP A 624 9.32 40.80 19.90
CA ASP A 624 9.70 42.09 20.47
C ASP A 624 8.66 42.71 21.41
N GLY A 625 7.50 42.05 21.56
CA GLY A 625 6.40 42.52 22.41
C GLY A 625 5.66 43.77 21.86
N SER A 626 5.95 44.21 20.65
CA SER A 626 5.36 45.42 20.08
C SER A 626 3.89 45.32 19.73
N GLN A 627 3.38 44.07 19.54
CA GLN A 627 1.98 43.81 19.17
C GLN A 627 1.47 42.45 19.68
N THR A 628 0.14 42.30 19.74
CA THR A 628 -0.54 41.08 20.23
C THR A 628 -0.61 39.96 19.20
N TYR A 629 0.17 40.05 18.13
CA TYR A 629 0.27 39.04 17.06
C TYR A 629 1.69 39.01 16.49
N PRO A 630 2.17 37.84 16.02
CA PRO A 630 3.47 37.68 15.37
C PRO A 630 3.61 38.51 14.08
N LYS A 631 4.81 38.92 13.76
CA LYS A 631 5.14 39.64 12.53
C LYS A 631 5.27 38.71 11.32
N GLY A 632 4.23 37.91 11.06
CA GLY A 632 4.16 36.96 9.97
C GLY A 632 4.13 35.51 10.44
N ASN A 633 3.89 34.59 9.49
CA ASN A 633 3.78 33.18 9.78
C ASN A 633 5.12 32.51 10.12
N GLY A 634 6.23 33.05 9.61
CA GLY A 634 7.58 32.59 9.95
C GLY A 634 7.90 32.80 11.43
N GLU A 635 7.53 33.94 12.02
CA GLU A 635 7.70 34.24 13.43
C GLU A 635 6.84 33.32 14.31
N THR A 636 5.61 33.01 13.88
CA THR A 636 4.72 32.04 14.57
C THR A 636 5.38 30.66 14.64
N ILE A 637 5.91 30.17 13.53
CA ILE A 637 6.54 28.84 13.46
C ILE A 637 7.84 28.84 14.26
N PHE A 638 8.62 29.90 14.23
CA PHE A 638 9.82 30.02 15.05
C PHE A 638 9.51 29.92 16.54
N GLN A 639 8.49 30.63 17.03
CA GLN A 639 8.07 30.56 18.43
C GLN A 639 7.56 29.18 18.81
N LEU A 640 6.79 28.50 17.91
CA LEU A 640 6.35 27.13 18.11
C LEU A 640 7.53 26.18 18.32
N LEU A 641 8.52 26.22 17.42
CA LEU A 641 9.70 25.33 17.47
C LEU A 641 10.58 25.55 18.70
N ASN A 642 10.54 26.75 19.28
CA ASN A 642 11.29 27.07 20.51
C ASN A 642 10.52 26.68 21.78
N ASN A 643 9.20 26.84 21.79
CA ASN A 643 8.38 26.60 22.97
C ASN A 643 8.00 25.10 23.15
N ILE A 644 8.03 24.29 22.08
CA ILE A 644 7.69 22.86 22.13
C ILE A 644 8.91 22.00 21.75
N PRO A 645 9.76 21.66 22.71
CA PRO A 645 11.02 20.93 22.43
C PRO A 645 10.78 19.47 21.97
N ASN A 646 9.67 18.87 22.36
CA ASN A 646 9.37 17.45 22.13
C ASN A 646 8.54 17.17 20.86
N LEU A 647 8.52 18.11 19.90
CA LEU A 647 7.91 17.86 18.58
C LEU A 647 8.61 16.69 17.87
N THR A 648 7.87 15.96 17.06
CA THR A 648 8.42 14.90 16.20
C THR A 648 9.55 15.43 15.30
N HIS A 649 10.48 14.56 14.91
CA HIS A 649 11.63 14.95 14.07
C HIS A 649 11.17 15.57 12.75
N LYS A 650 10.24 14.90 12.04
CA LYS A 650 9.46 15.49 10.94
C LYS A 650 8.12 15.97 11.49
N LEU A 651 7.64 17.07 10.96
CA LEU A 651 6.35 17.65 11.34
C LEU A 651 5.65 18.25 10.12
N PHE A 652 4.32 18.28 10.18
CA PHE A 652 3.51 18.96 9.20
C PHE A 652 3.28 20.40 9.63
N ILE A 653 3.52 21.34 8.71
CA ILE A 653 3.14 22.75 8.85
C ILE A 653 2.09 23.03 7.79
N MET A 654 0.96 23.62 8.18
CA MET A 654 -0.12 23.91 7.26
C MET A 654 -0.88 25.17 7.64
N TRP A 655 -1.50 25.78 6.65
CA TRP A 655 -2.33 26.96 6.88
C TRP A 655 -3.74 26.58 7.33
N GLY A 656 -4.35 27.40 8.19
CA GLY A 656 -5.68 27.16 8.74
C GLY A 656 -6.83 27.64 7.86
N ASP A 657 -6.54 28.28 6.73
CA ASP A 657 -7.52 28.81 5.79
C ASP A 657 -7.56 27.98 4.47
N ILE A 658 -7.51 26.66 4.63
CA ILE A 658 -7.58 25.70 3.53
C ILE A 658 -8.77 24.76 3.68
N ILE A 659 -9.26 24.26 2.56
CA ILE A 659 -10.27 23.21 2.49
C ILE A 659 -9.62 21.96 1.89
N ILE A 660 -9.48 20.94 2.68
CA ILE A 660 -8.97 19.63 2.27
C ILE A 660 -10.16 18.80 1.81
N SER A 661 -10.27 18.58 0.52
CA SER A 661 -11.38 17.81 -0.06
C SER A 661 -11.22 16.30 0.13
N ASP A 662 -9.97 15.83 0.21
CA ASP A 662 -9.63 14.41 0.38
C ASP A 662 -8.33 14.29 1.18
N ASN A 663 -8.33 13.47 2.24
CA ASN A 663 -7.14 13.27 3.08
C ASN A 663 -6.04 12.44 2.41
N LYS A 664 -6.27 11.91 1.20
CA LYS A 664 -5.26 11.19 0.40
C LYS A 664 -4.04 12.03 0.07
N ILE A 665 -4.11 13.36 0.13
CA ILE A 665 -2.93 14.20 0.02
C ILE A 665 -1.87 13.83 1.07
N PHE A 666 -2.27 13.46 2.30
CA PHE A 666 -1.34 13.00 3.33
C PHE A 666 -0.74 11.65 3.00
N GLU A 667 -1.53 10.75 2.37
CA GLU A 667 -1.04 9.46 1.90
C GLU A 667 0.03 9.63 0.83
N GLU A 668 -0.20 10.53 -0.15
CA GLU A 668 0.81 10.89 -1.15
C GLU A 668 2.05 11.50 -0.49
N MET A 669 1.91 12.38 0.52
CA MET A 669 3.03 12.95 1.25
C MET A 669 3.82 11.90 2.03
N TYR A 670 3.15 10.93 2.67
CA TYR A 670 3.82 9.79 3.33
C TYR A 670 4.62 8.94 2.33
N ASN A 671 4.09 8.74 1.14
CA ASN A 671 4.77 7.96 0.10
C ASN A 671 5.97 8.69 -0.53
N ASN A 672 5.97 10.03 -0.53
CA ASN A 672 7.01 10.86 -1.14
C ASN A 672 8.02 11.45 -0.14
N GLN A 673 7.93 11.15 1.16
CA GLN A 673 8.72 11.80 2.21
C GLN A 673 10.21 11.43 2.29
N TYR A 674 10.69 10.51 1.47
CA TYR A 674 12.01 9.92 1.61
C TYR A 674 13.13 10.89 1.20
N ASN A 675 14.10 11.08 2.10
CA ASN A 675 15.31 11.91 1.92
C ASN A 675 15.10 13.43 1.77
N ASN A 676 13.97 13.97 2.19
CA ASN A 676 13.67 15.38 2.03
C ASN A 676 13.73 16.12 3.36
N GLU A 677 14.41 17.28 3.36
CA GLU A 677 14.36 18.24 4.47
C GLU A 677 13.04 19.00 4.47
N PHE A 678 12.48 19.20 3.26
CA PHE A 678 11.23 19.90 3.04
C PHE A 678 10.52 19.32 1.82
N LEU A 679 9.27 18.89 2.00
CA LEU A 679 8.45 18.31 0.95
C LEU A 679 7.21 19.16 0.68
N ILE A 680 6.97 19.51 -0.57
CA ILE A 680 5.88 20.37 -1.02
C ILE A 680 4.96 19.62 -1.98
N PRO A 681 3.70 19.33 -1.62
CA PRO A 681 2.69 18.93 -2.60
C PRO A 681 2.29 20.11 -3.46
N THR A 682 2.18 19.91 -4.77
CA THR A 682 1.90 20.97 -5.73
C THR A 682 0.76 20.60 -6.67
N LYS A 683 0.19 21.62 -7.30
CA LYS A 683 -0.70 21.49 -8.44
C LYS A 683 -0.17 22.34 -9.59
N TYR A 684 -0.06 21.74 -10.78
CA TYR A 684 0.29 22.49 -11.98
C TYR A 684 -0.96 23.16 -12.54
N GLU A 685 -0.98 24.48 -12.52
CA GLU A 685 -2.19 25.23 -12.91
C GLU A 685 -1.86 26.55 -13.64
N LYS A 686 -2.91 27.09 -14.27
CA LYS A 686 -2.82 28.36 -14.97
C LYS A 686 -2.85 29.52 -13.99
N ASN A 687 -1.92 30.46 -14.15
CA ASN A 687 -1.87 31.72 -13.42
C ASN A 687 -1.84 31.54 -11.87
N PRO A 688 -0.94 30.72 -11.30
CA PRO A 688 -0.87 30.50 -9.86
C PRO A 688 -0.52 31.76 -9.09
N TYR A 689 -1.04 31.91 -7.85
CA TYR A 689 -0.70 33.03 -6.97
C TYR A 689 0.73 32.97 -6.46
N ALA A 690 1.18 31.78 -6.08
CA ALA A 690 2.56 31.49 -5.75
C ALA A 690 3.03 30.32 -6.62
N TYR A 691 4.27 30.29 -7.06
CA TYR A 691 4.80 29.22 -7.90
C TYR A 691 6.23 28.87 -7.54
N LEU A 692 6.55 27.59 -7.73
CA LEU A 692 7.85 27.05 -7.46
C LEU A 692 8.80 27.30 -8.64
N ILE A 693 10.01 27.80 -8.34
CA ILE A 693 11.12 27.80 -9.27
C ILE A 693 11.90 26.51 -9.07
N ILE A 694 11.95 25.69 -10.12
CA ILE A 694 12.49 24.34 -10.08
C ILE A 694 13.73 24.29 -10.97
N ASP A 695 14.80 23.70 -10.45
CA ASP A 695 16.03 23.39 -11.18
C ASP A 695 16.47 21.96 -10.89
N ASN A 696 16.64 21.13 -11.93
CA ASN A 696 17.05 19.73 -11.81
C ASN A 696 16.23 18.92 -10.79
N ASN A 697 14.90 19.06 -10.81
CA ASN A 697 13.93 18.43 -9.90
C ASN A 697 14.02 18.90 -8.42
N ASN A 698 14.80 19.94 -8.12
CA ASN A 698 14.86 20.57 -6.80
C ASN A 698 14.20 21.94 -6.84
N VAL A 699 13.45 22.27 -5.80
CA VAL A 699 12.88 23.62 -5.64
C VAL A 699 13.97 24.56 -5.17
N LYS A 700 14.16 25.65 -5.91
CA LYS A 700 15.15 26.69 -5.57
C LYS A 700 14.54 27.90 -4.90
N ASN A 701 13.29 28.21 -5.21
CA ASN A 701 12.60 29.37 -4.68
C ASN A 701 11.09 29.19 -4.84
N ILE A 702 10.34 29.97 -4.06
CA ILE A 702 8.90 30.17 -4.26
C ILE A 702 8.70 31.68 -4.52
N GLU A 703 8.08 32.00 -5.64
CA GLU A 703 7.80 33.37 -6.01
C GLU A 703 6.31 33.68 -5.96
N TYR A 704 5.97 34.84 -5.44
CA TYR A 704 4.61 35.35 -5.41
C TYR A 704 4.35 36.27 -6.61
N LYS A 705 3.14 36.20 -7.16
CA LYS A 705 2.70 37.02 -8.27
C LYS A 705 2.74 38.50 -7.90
N LYS A 706 3.83 39.18 -8.23
CA LYS A 706 4.02 40.59 -8.01
C LYS A 706 4.13 41.32 -9.34
N ASN A 707 3.43 41.23 -10.34
CA ASN A 707 3.43 42.05 -11.58
C ASN A 707 3.75 41.33 -12.92
N ILE A 708 4.07 40.05 -12.96
CA ILE A 708 4.23 39.36 -14.24
C ILE A 708 3.28 38.15 -14.25
N PRO A 709 2.30 38.10 -15.16
CA PRO A 709 1.45 36.89 -15.27
C PRO A 709 2.28 35.74 -15.81
N ILE A 710 2.38 34.66 -15.00
CA ILE A 710 2.91 33.39 -15.45
C ILE A 710 1.75 32.58 -16.05
N GLU A 711 1.98 32.05 -17.25
CA GLU A 711 0.93 31.34 -17.94
C GLU A 711 0.55 30.03 -17.22
N TYR A 712 1.55 29.24 -16.78
CA TYR A 712 1.39 28.02 -16.00
C TYR A 712 2.54 27.82 -15.02
N GLY A 713 2.28 27.22 -13.85
CA GLY A 713 3.31 26.93 -12.86
C GLY A 713 2.83 25.95 -11.77
N HIS A 714 3.78 25.38 -11.04
CA HIS A 714 3.50 24.55 -9.86
C HIS A 714 3.17 25.44 -8.67
N HIS A 715 1.93 25.36 -8.19
CA HIS A 715 1.40 26.07 -7.02
C HIS A 715 1.47 25.16 -5.79
N ASP A 716 2.01 25.64 -4.67
CA ASP A 716 2.01 24.88 -3.42
C ASP A 716 0.59 24.71 -2.85
N GLN A 717 0.38 23.62 -2.14
CA GLN A 717 -0.94 23.28 -1.57
C GLN A 717 -1.10 23.71 -0.11
N CYS A 718 -0.27 24.65 0.36
CA CYS A 718 -0.34 25.18 1.73
C CYS A 718 -0.16 24.13 2.86
N ILE A 719 0.44 22.98 2.54
CA ILE A 719 0.78 21.90 3.46
C ILE A 719 2.23 21.52 3.19
N PHE A 720 3.04 21.42 4.23
CA PHE A 720 4.49 21.15 4.13
C PHE A 720 4.90 20.08 5.12
N LEU A 721 5.66 19.08 4.70
CA LEU A 721 6.31 18.13 5.59
C LEU A 721 7.78 18.50 5.74
N CYS A 722 8.20 18.74 6.98
CA CYS A 722 9.45 19.43 7.27
C CYS A 722 10.30 18.69 8.31
N ASP A 723 11.64 18.73 8.14
CA ASP A 723 12.60 18.37 9.19
C ASP A 723 12.70 19.51 10.23
N LYS A 724 12.30 19.20 11.47
CA LYS A 724 12.26 20.17 12.58
C LYS A 724 13.59 20.90 12.82
N TYR A 725 14.69 20.15 12.80
CA TYR A 725 15.99 20.71 13.15
C TYR A 725 16.51 21.61 12.06
N LYS A 726 16.36 21.20 10.81
CA LYS A 726 16.76 21.99 9.64
C LYS A 726 16.01 23.30 9.56
N ILE A 727 14.68 23.25 9.71
CA ILE A 727 13.86 24.45 9.70
C ILE A 727 14.22 25.38 10.86
N LYS A 728 14.38 24.84 12.08
CA LYS A 728 14.72 25.64 13.24
C LYS A 728 16.07 26.36 13.05
N GLU A 729 17.07 25.66 12.50
CA GLU A 729 18.38 26.22 12.18
C GLU A 729 18.25 27.42 11.24
N LYS A 730 17.51 27.25 10.13
CA LYS A 730 17.38 28.30 9.10
C LYS A 730 16.49 29.46 9.55
N LEU A 731 15.43 29.20 10.30
CA LEU A 731 14.61 30.25 10.90
C LEU A 731 15.40 31.12 11.90
N ASN A 732 16.32 30.53 12.67
CA ASN A 732 17.23 31.29 13.55
C ASN A 732 18.09 32.30 12.77
N ILE A 733 18.52 31.94 11.56
CA ILE A 733 19.29 32.85 10.70
C ILE A 733 18.39 33.96 10.18
N LEU A 734 17.24 33.61 9.62
CA LEU A 734 16.33 34.55 8.98
C LEU A 734 15.77 35.61 9.95
N ILE A 735 15.39 35.19 11.17
CA ILE A 735 14.78 36.10 12.15
C ILE A 735 15.74 37.21 12.60
N ASN A 736 17.04 36.95 12.59
CA ASN A 736 18.07 37.92 12.94
C ASN A 736 18.30 38.97 11.82
N HIS A 737 17.85 38.68 10.59
CA HIS A 737 18.02 39.54 9.42
C HIS A 737 16.76 40.32 9.05
N HIS A 738 15.57 39.91 9.57
CA HIS A 738 14.29 40.56 9.25
C HIS A 738 13.75 41.33 10.45
N CYS A 739 13.66 42.66 10.31
CA CYS A 739 13.03 43.54 11.30
C CYS A 739 11.51 43.68 11.11
N ASP A 740 11.00 43.33 9.93
CA ASP A 740 9.60 43.43 9.51
C ASP A 740 8.94 42.06 9.38
N GLU A 741 7.73 42.00 8.80
CA GLU A 741 7.00 40.78 8.52
C GLU A 741 7.83 39.83 7.64
N PHE A 742 8.09 38.58 8.10
CA PHE A 742 8.72 37.57 7.28
C PHE A 742 7.84 36.35 7.07
N ASN A 743 7.89 35.79 5.86
CA ASN A 743 7.13 34.66 5.46
C ASN A 743 7.92 33.39 5.70
N PHE A 744 7.27 32.32 6.24
CA PHE A 744 7.88 31.02 6.44
C PHE A 744 8.52 30.45 5.17
N LEU A 745 7.89 30.66 4.01
CA LEU A 745 8.40 30.13 2.75
C LEU A 745 9.72 30.77 2.27
N ASP A 746 10.15 31.87 2.88
CA ASP A 746 11.49 32.43 2.61
C ASP A 746 12.62 31.47 2.99
N ILE A 747 12.33 30.52 3.88
CA ILE A 747 13.27 29.45 4.28
C ILE A 747 13.69 28.57 3.09
N VAL A 748 12.88 28.47 2.04
CA VAL A 748 13.15 27.65 0.85
C VAL A 748 14.47 28.04 0.18
N LYS A 749 14.87 29.30 0.26
CA LYS A 749 16.14 29.79 -0.29
C LYS A 749 17.37 29.29 0.48
N GLU A 750 17.18 28.87 1.70
CA GLU A 750 18.22 28.52 2.66
C GLU A 750 18.40 26.99 2.86
N LEU A 751 17.47 26.19 2.31
CA LEU A 751 17.48 24.73 2.44
C LEU A 751 18.14 24.08 1.22
N ASP A 752 18.84 22.95 1.43
CA ASP A 752 19.57 22.24 0.38
C ASP A 752 18.72 21.20 -0.36
N ASN A 753 17.86 20.48 0.37
CA ASN A 753 17.09 19.34 -0.14
C ASN A 753 15.58 19.59 -0.05
N ILE A 754 15.04 20.28 -1.03
CA ILE A 754 13.61 20.54 -1.13
C ILE A 754 13.05 19.76 -2.31
N SER A 755 12.10 18.88 -2.02
CA SER A 755 11.40 18.11 -3.05
C SER A 755 9.96 18.58 -3.18
N TYR A 756 9.41 18.34 -4.36
CA TYR A 756 8.00 18.54 -4.65
C TYR A 756 7.43 17.34 -5.40
N PHE A 757 6.12 17.20 -5.36
CA PHE A 757 5.39 16.26 -6.21
C PHE A 757 4.05 16.88 -6.60
N GLU A 758 3.54 16.51 -7.76
CA GLU A 758 2.21 16.93 -8.20
C GLU A 758 1.16 16.02 -7.55
N THR A 759 0.25 16.62 -6.78
CA THR A 759 -0.81 15.89 -6.08
C THR A 759 -2.04 15.73 -6.96
N ASN A 760 -2.66 14.55 -6.89
CA ASN A 760 -3.98 14.28 -7.47
C ASN A 760 -5.13 14.83 -6.59
N PHE A 761 -4.84 15.25 -5.37
CA PHE A 761 -5.81 15.70 -4.37
C PHE A 761 -5.56 17.16 -3.95
N PRO A 762 -5.78 18.11 -4.85
CA PRO A 762 -5.47 19.51 -4.56
C PRO A 762 -6.33 20.08 -3.44
N VAL A 763 -5.73 20.99 -2.69
CA VAL A 763 -6.36 21.73 -1.60
C VAL A 763 -6.85 23.08 -2.12
N LYS A 764 -7.98 23.58 -1.61
CA LYS A 764 -8.44 24.93 -1.89
C LYS A 764 -8.02 25.85 -0.75
N SER A 765 -7.27 26.90 -1.03
CA SER A 765 -7.11 28.05 -0.14
C SER A 765 -8.14 29.13 -0.49
N PHE A 766 -8.58 29.89 0.48
CA PHE A 766 -9.52 30.99 0.25
C PHE A 766 -9.06 32.29 0.90
N ASN A 767 -9.14 33.36 0.15
CA ASN A 767 -8.78 34.73 0.59
C ASN A 767 -10.00 35.60 0.79
N THR A 768 -11.13 35.30 0.16
CA THR A 768 -12.38 36.05 0.22
C THR A 768 -13.56 35.14 0.53
N ILE A 769 -14.67 35.73 1.00
CA ILE A 769 -15.92 34.97 1.27
C ILE A 769 -16.52 34.43 -0.04
N GLU A 770 -16.29 35.10 -1.15
CA GLU A 770 -16.80 34.71 -2.47
C GLU A 770 -16.12 33.46 -3.01
N GLU A 771 -14.86 33.18 -2.62
CA GLU A 771 -14.12 31.98 -2.96
C GLU A 771 -14.60 30.72 -2.18
N ILE A 772 -15.40 30.92 -1.14
CA ILE A 772 -15.95 29.84 -0.29
C ILE A 772 -17.30 29.36 -0.86
N LYS A 773 -18.06 30.23 -1.53
CA LYS A 773 -19.34 29.89 -2.19
C LYS A 773 -19.11 29.17 -3.52
#